data_b212199349be3bf4e44645fcd5675d39
#
_entry.id   b212199349be3bf4e44645fcd5675d39
#
_cell.length_a   1.000
_cell.length_b   1.000
_cell.length_c   1.000
_cell.angle_alpha   90.00
_cell.angle_beta   90.00
_cell.angle_gamma   90.00
#
_symmetry.space_group_name_H-M   'P 1'
#
loop_
_entity.id
_entity.type
_entity.pdbx_description
1 polymer ?
#
loop_
_entity_poly.entity_id
_entity_poly.type
_entity_poly.pdbx_seq_one_letter_code
_entity_poly.pdbx_strand_id
1 'polypeptide(L)'
;MALFVLIPLLPLLVCLILLLGGRRWGENSHRIGIPAIGFSFALSIAAFIEVLRNGPFTLSLYRLFQSGSLTIDLTLFVDQLTVLLLLLVTGVSGVVHVYSSRYMIGDPRYNRFFAVIALFTFSMIVLVMSGNLLMLLISWEVMGICSYLLISHAADRKSAGQAATKAFLVNAVADVGFGLGVILAFRTFGTLDIPQILELAPAMANDAVNVLAWVGLDLHIRSVTIISLLLFVGVMGKSAQIPFHVWLPGAMEAPTPVSALIHAATMVNAGPFLLVRLSPLIVLSPVAMTFIAVIGAATAVFAGIVSLTQSDIKKILAYSTMSQIGFMVMACGLGAFAVAIFHLLAHGCYKAFFFLSTGNALRSVERGLGHGDHEHPVSNGMGVLQIGSLLLACMPPFILFSGSYEYLWGVTGFNSATIGFKVIGLITVFVTSVYLFRNITSLFIQGPKTYWPTSGQPNSENHSIQPKFVNSSILTGLFLATLFVGGLLTLFWSWFANFLAPALTFPGVTLSEGAVEHGFSFWLVVSLGVAIAGWVYAYSTQVRSQHQVSRASRTSNHWYVLFWNKGYFDEIYDAYLVTPTTKFAHWLWRIIDIKVIDRFIHFIATFSVNFAGWLWRIVDIRWLERKVGQVAEQVNTAGQLLQEIESRTIQHQLLVMLFWLVAMTGLFYILI
;
A
#
# COMPACT_ATOMS: atom_id res chain seq x y z
N MET A 1 -0.14 30.47 2.49
CA MET A 1 0.29 29.14 3.00
C MET A 1 -0.89 28.28 3.46
N ALA A 2 -1.84 28.76 4.28
CA ALA A 2 -3.00 27.96 4.72
C ALA A 2 -3.83 27.32 3.57
N LEU A 3 -3.83 27.91 2.39
CA LEU A 3 -4.53 27.39 1.21
C LEU A 3 -4.00 26.01 0.76
N PHE A 4 -2.74 25.70 1.01
CA PHE A 4 -2.13 24.41 0.61
C PHE A 4 -2.63 23.21 1.40
N VAL A 5 -3.31 23.44 2.54
CA VAL A 5 -4.04 22.39 3.28
C VAL A 5 -5.18 21.79 2.44
N LEU A 6 -5.70 22.55 1.48
CA LEU A 6 -6.74 22.06 0.57
C LEU A 6 -6.22 20.96 -0.38
N ILE A 7 -4.91 20.87 -0.64
CA ILE A 7 -4.36 19.84 -1.53
C ILE A 7 -4.77 18.43 -1.06
N PRO A 8 -4.51 18.01 0.18
CA PRO A 8 -5.01 16.73 0.69
C PRO A 8 -6.49 16.76 1.06
N LEU A 9 -7.03 17.89 1.53
CA LEU A 9 -8.40 17.96 2.03
C LEU A 9 -9.44 17.73 0.95
N LEU A 10 -9.23 18.21 -0.26
CA LEU A 10 -10.19 18.05 -1.36
C LEU A 10 -10.45 16.58 -1.73
N PRO A 11 -9.46 15.72 -1.97
CA PRO A 11 -9.70 14.30 -2.22
C PRO A 11 -10.40 13.60 -1.06
N LEU A 12 -10.07 13.97 0.20
CA LEU A 12 -10.74 13.43 1.38
C LEU A 12 -12.22 13.81 1.40
N LEU A 13 -12.55 15.09 1.13
CA LEU A 13 -13.93 15.56 1.06
C LEU A 13 -14.71 14.84 -0.04
N VAL A 14 -14.11 14.60 -1.20
CA VAL A 14 -14.73 13.79 -2.27
C VAL A 14 -15.09 12.40 -1.74
N CYS A 15 -14.15 11.73 -1.10
CA CYS A 15 -14.41 10.41 -0.52
C CYS A 15 -15.58 10.44 0.47
N LEU A 16 -15.60 11.38 1.41
CA LEU A 16 -16.65 11.51 2.42
C LEU A 16 -18.01 11.81 1.79
N ILE A 17 -18.08 12.78 0.86
CA ILE A 17 -19.32 13.15 0.16
C ILE A 17 -19.87 11.95 -0.61
N LEU A 18 -19.02 11.20 -1.32
CA LEU A 18 -19.46 10.05 -2.10
C LEU A 18 -19.88 8.86 -1.22
N LEU A 19 -19.20 8.61 -0.10
CA LEU A 19 -19.58 7.56 0.84
C LEU A 19 -20.89 7.89 1.57
N LEU A 20 -21.02 9.11 2.09
CA LEU A 20 -22.22 9.56 2.82
C LEU A 20 -23.43 9.74 1.88
N GLY A 21 -23.20 10.27 0.68
CA GLY A 21 -24.25 10.48 -0.33
C GLY A 21 -24.74 9.18 -0.96
N GLY A 22 -23.98 8.11 -0.88
CA GLY A 22 -24.32 6.77 -1.35
C GLY A 22 -24.87 6.75 -2.78
N ARG A 23 -25.99 6.07 -2.98
CA ARG A 23 -26.61 5.90 -4.29
C ARG A 23 -27.13 7.20 -4.95
N ARG A 24 -27.24 8.31 -4.21
CA ARG A 24 -27.71 9.59 -4.76
C ARG A 24 -26.80 10.14 -5.86
N TRP A 25 -25.50 9.89 -5.75
CA TRP A 25 -24.54 10.35 -6.75
C TRP A 25 -24.43 9.37 -7.93
N GLY A 26 -24.51 8.06 -7.71
CA GLY A 26 -24.47 7.01 -8.73
C GLY A 26 -23.38 7.30 -9.79
N GLU A 27 -23.77 7.32 -11.06
CA GLU A 27 -22.87 7.59 -12.18
C GLU A 27 -22.39 9.06 -12.27
N ASN A 28 -22.94 9.98 -11.47
CA ASN A 28 -22.50 11.37 -11.42
C ASN A 28 -21.31 11.60 -10.46
N SER A 29 -20.81 10.58 -9.77
CA SER A 29 -19.71 10.69 -8.80
C SER A 29 -18.45 11.35 -9.39
N HIS A 30 -18.17 11.14 -10.67
CA HIS A 30 -17.04 11.74 -11.37
C HIS A 30 -17.13 13.28 -11.45
N ARG A 31 -18.35 13.86 -11.44
CA ARG A 31 -18.57 15.31 -11.51
C ARG A 31 -18.07 16.05 -10.27
N ILE A 32 -17.93 15.36 -9.13
CA ILE A 32 -17.33 15.92 -7.92
C ILE A 32 -15.83 15.59 -7.89
N GLY A 33 -15.45 14.33 -8.20
CA GLY A 33 -14.07 13.88 -8.12
C GLY A 33 -13.12 14.61 -9.05
N ILE A 34 -13.49 14.75 -10.34
CA ILE A 34 -12.62 15.36 -11.35
C ILE A 34 -12.27 16.81 -11.01
N PRO A 35 -13.24 17.72 -10.74
CA PRO A 35 -12.91 19.10 -10.38
C PRO A 35 -12.07 19.23 -9.12
N ALA A 36 -12.37 18.42 -8.09
CA ALA A 36 -11.64 18.48 -6.83
C ALA A 36 -10.16 18.08 -7.00
N ILE A 37 -9.89 16.99 -7.73
CA ILE A 37 -8.50 16.59 -8.02
C ILE A 37 -7.82 17.59 -8.96
N GLY A 38 -8.55 18.14 -9.95
CA GLY A 38 -8.04 19.21 -10.82
C GLY A 38 -7.65 20.47 -10.03
N PHE A 39 -8.42 20.83 -9.01
CA PHE A 39 -8.09 21.96 -8.15
C PHE A 39 -6.90 21.63 -7.21
N SER A 40 -6.82 20.40 -6.69
CA SER A 40 -5.62 19.93 -5.95
C SER A 40 -4.36 19.99 -6.83
N PHE A 41 -4.46 19.66 -8.11
CA PHE A 41 -3.33 19.78 -9.05
C PHE A 41 -2.93 21.24 -9.28
N ALA A 42 -3.89 22.14 -9.47
CA ALA A 42 -3.62 23.58 -9.60
C ALA A 42 -2.93 24.14 -8.34
N LEU A 43 -3.38 23.74 -7.16
CA LEU A 43 -2.72 24.10 -5.89
C LEU A 43 -1.33 23.49 -5.75
N SER A 44 -1.08 22.28 -6.29
CA SER A 44 0.24 21.65 -6.33
C SER A 44 1.21 22.43 -7.22
N ILE A 45 0.74 22.98 -8.34
CA ILE A 45 1.52 23.92 -9.18
C ILE A 45 1.83 25.21 -8.40
N ALA A 46 0.85 25.76 -7.69
CA ALA A 46 1.07 26.94 -6.86
C ALA A 46 2.09 26.68 -5.74
N ALA A 47 2.03 25.49 -5.08
CA ALA A 47 3.01 25.08 -4.08
C ALA A 47 4.42 24.91 -4.68
N PHE A 48 4.54 24.39 -5.90
CA PHE A 48 5.81 24.30 -6.61
C PHE A 48 6.42 25.70 -6.85
N ILE A 49 5.61 26.65 -7.31
CA ILE A 49 6.04 28.03 -7.54
C ILE A 49 6.44 28.71 -6.21
N GLU A 50 5.70 28.43 -5.13
CA GLU A 50 6.00 28.95 -3.79
C GLU A 50 7.36 28.45 -3.30
N VAL A 51 7.61 27.14 -3.38
CA VAL A 51 8.90 26.54 -2.97
C VAL A 51 10.03 27.03 -3.86
N LEU A 52 9.79 27.25 -5.15
CA LEU A 52 10.81 27.79 -6.07
C LEU A 52 11.23 29.23 -5.70
N ARG A 53 10.29 30.05 -5.20
CA ARG A 53 10.51 31.47 -4.87
C ARG A 53 11.00 31.68 -3.45
N ASN A 54 10.38 31.00 -2.49
CA ASN A 54 10.54 31.30 -1.06
C ASN A 54 11.18 30.15 -0.26
N GLY A 55 11.48 29.01 -0.92
CA GLY A 55 12.07 27.83 -0.28
C GLY A 55 11.04 26.93 0.43
N PRO A 56 11.52 25.90 1.15
CA PRO A 56 10.68 24.94 1.86
C PRO A 56 9.93 25.59 3.03
N PHE A 57 8.74 25.06 3.37
CA PHE A 57 7.94 25.53 4.48
C PHE A 57 7.21 24.38 5.19
N THR A 58 6.88 24.60 6.45
CA THR A 58 6.11 23.66 7.29
C THR A 58 4.82 24.31 7.76
N LEU A 59 3.71 23.57 7.67
CA LEU A 59 2.40 23.98 8.17
C LEU A 59 2.03 23.09 9.35
N SER A 60 2.07 23.63 10.58
CA SER A 60 1.53 22.95 11.75
C SER A 60 0.03 23.25 11.86
N LEU A 61 -0.81 22.22 11.77
CA LEU A 61 -2.27 22.35 11.75
C LEU A 61 -2.88 22.16 13.14
N TYR A 62 -2.51 21.08 13.81
CA TYR A 62 -3.11 20.71 15.08
C TYR A 62 -2.21 19.76 15.86
N ARG A 63 -2.18 19.89 17.17
CA ARG A 63 -1.52 18.91 18.06
C ARG A 63 -2.44 17.73 18.31
N LEU A 64 -2.07 16.58 17.73
CA LEU A 64 -2.86 15.34 17.85
C LEU A 64 -2.72 14.71 19.24
N PHE A 65 -1.51 14.66 19.75
CA PHE A 65 -1.22 13.92 20.95
C PHE A 65 0.02 14.47 21.67
N GLN A 66 -0.04 14.50 22.99
CA GLN A 66 1.11 14.81 23.84
C GLN A 66 1.11 13.90 25.05
N SER A 67 2.20 13.14 25.26
CA SER A 67 2.40 12.29 26.42
C SER A 67 3.88 12.29 26.80
N GLY A 68 4.20 12.86 27.94
CA GLY A 68 5.59 13.04 28.36
C GLY A 68 6.41 13.85 27.34
N SER A 69 7.49 13.30 26.85
CA SER A 69 8.34 13.91 25.81
C SER A 69 7.81 13.72 24.39
N LEU A 70 6.85 12.81 24.18
CA LEU A 70 6.28 12.54 22.86
C LEU A 70 5.23 13.60 22.53
N THR A 71 5.52 14.46 21.57
CA THR A 71 4.57 15.40 20.96
C THR A 71 4.37 15.02 19.49
N ILE A 72 3.12 14.88 19.09
CA ILE A 72 2.75 14.57 17.71
C ILE A 72 1.83 15.66 17.20
N ASP A 73 2.34 16.44 16.30
CA ASP A 73 1.60 17.49 15.62
C ASP A 73 1.21 17.03 14.21
N LEU A 74 0.03 17.37 13.76
CA LEU A 74 -0.38 17.23 12.36
C LEU A 74 0.33 18.32 11.56
N THR A 75 1.50 17.95 10.99
CA THR A 75 2.37 18.87 10.26
C THR A 75 2.48 18.47 8.80
N LEU A 76 2.32 19.44 7.90
CA LEU A 76 2.58 19.28 6.48
C LEU A 76 3.92 19.94 6.17
N PHE A 77 4.86 19.14 5.71
CA PHE A 77 6.19 19.57 5.28
C PHE A 77 6.25 19.63 3.75
N VAL A 78 6.53 20.81 3.20
CA VAL A 78 6.52 21.06 1.77
C VAL A 78 7.88 21.62 1.35
N ASP A 79 8.66 20.78 0.68
CA ASP A 79 9.97 21.09 0.14
C ASP A 79 10.05 20.71 -1.36
N GLN A 80 11.23 20.77 -1.93
CA GLN A 80 11.49 20.48 -3.34
C GLN A 80 11.06 19.05 -3.73
N LEU A 81 11.33 18.06 -2.87
CA LEU A 81 10.94 16.68 -3.10
C LEU A 81 9.41 16.52 -3.05
N THR A 82 8.77 17.14 -2.04
CA THR A 82 7.32 17.11 -1.86
C THR A 82 6.59 17.65 -3.08
N VAL A 83 6.98 18.84 -3.58
CA VAL A 83 6.24 19.47 -4.70
C VAL A 83 6.39 18.71 -6.01
N LEU A 84 7.53 18.09 -6.27
CA LEU A 84 7.70 17.20 -7.44
C LEU A 84 6.76 16.00 -7.39
N LEU A 85 6.67 15.35 -6.23
CA LEU A 85 5.76 14.21 -6.04
C LEU A 85 4.28 14.64 -6.04
N LEU A 86 3.94 15.81 -5.48
CA LEU A 86 2.56 16.36 -5.54
C LEU A 86 2.12 16.56 -6.99
N LEU A 87 2.97 17.13 -7.84
CA LEU A 87 2.68 17.30 -9.26
C LEU A 87 2.43 15.95 -9.95
N LEU A 88 3.26 14.94 -9.68
CA LEU A 88 3.07 13.61 -10.24
C LEU A 88 1.76 12.97 -9.75
N VAL A 89 1.54 12.95 -8.43
CA VAL A 89 0.40 12.27 -7.80
C VAL A 89 -0.91 12.90 -8.22
N THR A 90 -1.03 14.23 -8.08
CA THR A 90 -2.29 14.94 -8.41
C THR A 90 -2.54 14.97 -9.91
N GLY A 91 -1.48 15.13 -10.72
CA GLY A 91 -1.58 15.14 -12.19
C GLY A 91 -2.03 13.79 -12.75
N VAL A 92 -1.34 12.71 -12.38
CA VAL A 92 -1.69 11.35 -12.83
C VAL A 92 -3.06 10.94 -12.27
N SER A 93 -3.36 11.24 -10.99
CA SER A 93 -4.67 10.96 -10.41
C SER A 93 -5.78 11.71 -11.14
N GLY A 94 -5.57 12.98 -11.50
CA GLY A 94 -6.52 13.77 -12.30
C GLY A 94 -6.84 13.10 -13.63
N VAL A 95 -5.81 12.67 -14.36
CA VAL A 95 -5.96 11.92 -15.62
C VAL A 95 -6.70 10.60 -15.42
N VAL A 96 -6.37 9.85 -14.34
CA VAL A 96 -7.05 8.58 -14.01
C VAL A 96 -8.51 8.82 -13.69
N HIS A 97 -8.87 9.87 -12.94
CA HIS A 97 -10.27 10.22 -12.66
C HIS A 97 -11.05 10.54 -13.94
N VAL A 98 -10.46 11.34 -14.85
CA VAL A 98 -11.09 11.66 -16.14
C VAL A 98 -11.23 10.40 -17.00
N TYR A 99 -10.21 9.56 -17.09
CA TYR A 99 -10.27 8.29 -17.82
C TYR A 99 -11.35 7.37 -17.24
N SER A 100 -11.39 7.24 -15.91
CA SER A 100 -12.33 6.35 -15.20
C SER A 100 -13.78 6.76 -15.39
N SER A 101 -14.08 8.06 -15.60
CA SER A 101 -15.44 8.53 -15.84
C SER A 101 -16.11 7.87 -17.04
N ARG A 102 -15.32 7.43 -18.02
CA ARG A 102 -15.79 6.71 -19.21
C ARG A 102 -15.53 5.20 -19.12
N TYR A 103 -14.38 4.83 -18.55
CA TYR A 103 -14.00 3.42 -18.42
C TYR A 103 -14.94 2.64 -17.49
N MET A 104 -15.44 3.23 -16.41
CA MET A 104 -16.28 2.57 -15.41
C MET A 104 -17.79 2.74 -15.64
N ILE A 105 -18.23 3.35 -16.76
CA ILE A 105 -19.67 3.48 -17.05
C ILE A 105 -20.34 2.11 -17.04
N GLY A 106 -21.49 2.02 -16.33
CA GLY A 106 -22.27 0.79 -16.19
C GLY A 106 -21.76 -0.13 -15.07
N ASP A 107 -20.71 0.23 -14.34
CA ASP A 107 -20.28 -0.53 -13.17
C ASP A 107 -21.23 -0.29 -11.98
N PRO A 108 -21.82 -1.35 -11.37
CA PRO A 108 -22.76 -1.18 -10.26
C PRO A 108 -22.14 -0.56 -9.00
N ARG A 109 -20.81 -0.56 -8.90
CA ARG A 109 -20.04 0.00 -7.79
C ARG A 109 -19.31 1.29 -8.16
N TYR A 110 -19.81 2.01 -9.17
CA TYR A 110 -19.21 3.24 -9.71
C TYR A 110 -18.92 4.28 -8.62
N ASN A 111 -19.89 4.57 -7.75
CA ASN A 111 -19.74 5.53 -6.66
C ASN A 111 -18.65 5.10 -5.66
N ARG A 112 -18.65 3.82 -5.24
CA ARG A 112 -17.61 3.26 -4.37
C ARG A 112 -16.23 3.36 -5.00
N PHE A 113 -16.13 3.10 -6.30
CA PHE A 113 -14.88 3.22 -7.04
C PHE A 113 -14.31 4.63 -6.93
N PHE A 114 -15.08 5.67 -7.26
CA PHE A 114 -14.63 7.06 -7.19
C PHE A 114 -14.30 7.51 -5.77
N ALA A 115 -15.06 7.07 -4.77
CA ALA A 115 -14.75 7.36 -3.37
C ALA A 115 -13.39 6.78 -2.96
N VAL A 116 -13.10 5.53 -3.32
CA VAL A 116 -11.85 4.86 -2.90
C VAL A 116 -10.65 5.37 -3.67
N ILE A 117 -10.74 5.69 -4.98
CA ILE A 117 -9.62 6.30 -5.71
C ILE A 117 -9.30 7.72 -5.19
N ALA A 118 -10.31 8.46 -4.75
CA ALA A 118 -10.10 9.76 -4.11
C ALA A 118 -9.39 9.59 -2.75
N LEU A 119 -9.81 8.63 -1.91
CA LEU A 119 -9.13 8.31 -0.65
C LEU A 119 -7.69 7.82 -0.88
N PHE A 120 -7.46 7.04 -1.92
CA PHE A 120 -6.13 6.58 -2.29
C PHE A 120 -5.22 7.74 -2.70
N THR A 121 -5.76 8.71 -3.45
CA THR A 121 -5.05 9.95 -3.80
C THR A 121 -4.75 10.78 -2.56
N PHE A 122 -5.72 10.94 -1.66
CA PHE A 122 -5.54 11.60 -0.37
C PHE A 122 -4.40 10.97 0.43
N SER A 123 -4.41 9.64 0.59
CA SER A 123 -3.40 8.94 1.38
C SER A 123 -1.98 9.17 0.84
N MET A 124 -1.80 9.16 -0.49
CA MET A 124 -0.49 9.42 -1.09
C MET A 124 -0.06 10.90 -0.95
N ILE A 125 -0.99 11.84 -1.08
CA ILE A 125 -0.71 13.27 -0.87
C ILE A 125 -0.27 13.51 0.59
N VAL A 126 -1.00 12.96 1.57
CA VAL A 126 -0.64 13.09 2.99
C VAL A 126 0.71 12.42 3.26
N LEU A 127 0.98 11.25 2.68
CA LEU A 127 2.25 10.55 2.81
C LEU A 127 3.42 11.45 2.36
N VAL A 128 3.30 12.06 1.19
CA VAL A 128 4.35 12.91 0.61
C VAL A 128 4.53 14.20 1.40
N MET A 129 3.46 14.76 1.95
CA MET A 129 3.47 15.99 2.76
C MET A 129 3.72 15.74 4.24
N SER A 130 3.91 14.50 4.70
CA SER A 130 4.08 14.18 6.11
C SER A 130 5.33 14.83 6.71
N GLY A 131 5.16 15.63 7.78
CA GLY A 131 6.24 16.24 8.53
C GLY A 131 6.83 15.33 9.60
N ASN A 132 6.15 14.22 9.96
CA ASN A 132 6.64 13.27 10.95
C ASN A 132 6.42 11.81 10.53
N LEU A 133 7.19 10.89 11.12
CA LEU A 133 7.17 9.46 10.80
C LEU A 133 5.84 8.76 11.15
N LEU A 134 5.12 9.23 12.18
CA LEU A 134 3.84 8.63 12.55
C LEU A 134 2.75 8.96 11.53
N MET A 135 2.65 10.23 11.12
CA MET A 135 1.71 10.67 10.08
C MET A 135 2.01 9.93 8.76
N LEU A 136 3.30 9.74 8.44
CA LEU A 136 3.74 8.97 7.29
C LEU A 136 3.30 7.51 7.40
N LEU A 137 3.48 6.86 8.57
CA LEU A 137 3.03 5.50 8.82
C LEU A 137 1.50 5.37 8.68
N ILE A 138 0.73 6.27 9.27
CA ILE A 138 -0.74 6.25 9.18
C ILE A 138 -1.19 6.36 7.71
N SER A 139 -0.64 7.30 6.95
CA SER A 139 -0.98 7.45 5.54
C SER A 139 -0.55 6.25 4.68
N TRP A 140 0.57 5.61 5.05
CA TRP A 140 1.07 4.36 4.47
C TRP A 140 0.08 3.20 4.65
N GLU A 141 -0.51 3.08 5.84
CA GLU A 141 -1.52 2.05 6.14
C GLU A 141 -2.85 2.34 5.44
N VAL A 142 -3.32 3.60 5.45
CA VAL A 142 -4.54 3.99 4.71
C VAL A 142 -4.39 3.67 3.23
N MET A 143 -3.21 3.92 2.65
CA MET A 143 -2.91 3.54 1.28
C MET A 143 -2.99 2.01 1.06
N GLY A 144 -2.53 1.21 2.02
CA GLY A 144 -2.67 -0.25 2.01
C GLY A 144 -4.13 -0.70 1.99
N ILE A 145 -4.97 -0.12 2.84
CA ILE A 145 -6.42 -0.40 2.89
C ILE A 145 -7.10 0.00 1.58
N CYS A 146 -6.78 1.16 1.02
CA CYS A 146 -7.32 1.59 -0.27
C CYS A 146 -6.97 0.61 -1.39
N SER A 147 -5.72 0.12 -1.43
CA SER A 147 -5.29 -0.87 -2.42
C SER A 147 -6.07 -2.18 -2.29
N TYR A 148 -6.29 -2.68 -1.07
CA TYR A 148 -7.13 -3.84 -0.81
C TYR A 148 -8.55 -3.67 -1.36
N LEU A 149 -9.19 -2.53 -1.06
CA LEU A 149 -10.54 -2.21 -1.53
C LEU A 149 -10.65 -2.08 -3.05
N LEU A 150 -9.59 -1.60 -3.69
CA LEU A 150 -9.54 -1.41 -5.15
C LEU A 150 -9.19 -2.70 -5.90
N ILE A 151 -8.30 -3.54 -5.36
CA ILE A 151 -7.98 -4.85 -5.96
C ILE A 151 -9.19 -5.77 -5.85
N SER A 152 -9.90 -5.75 -4.71
CA SER A 152 -11.15 -6.50 -4.50
C SER A 152 -12.39 -5.82 -5.10
N HIS A 153 -12.24 -4.85 -6.03
CA HIS A 153 -13.40 -4.14 -6.61
C HIS A 153 -14.41 -5.09 -7.22
N ALA A 154 -13.96 -6.09 -7.97
CA ALA A 154 -14.82 -7.17 -8.49
C ALA A 154 -15.05 -8.25 -7.41
N ALA A 155 -15.78 -7.89 -6.32
CA ALA A 155 -15.97 -8.76 -5.15
C ALA A 155 -16.65 -10.10 -5.47
N ASP A 156 -17.34 -10.21 -6.61
CA ASP A 156 -17.97 -11.43 -7.08
C ASP A 156 -16.95 -12.47 -7.59
N ARG A 157 -15.73 -12.01 -7.91
CA ARG A 157 -14.65 -12.89 -8.36
C ARG A 157 -13.80 -13.32 -7.16
N LYS A 158 -13.77 -14.63 -6.90
CA LYS A 158 -12.93 -15.21 -5.84
C LYS A 158 -11.45 -14.88 -6.03
N SER A 159 -10.96 -14.84 -7.27
CA SER A 159 -9.58 -14.47 -7.60
C SER A 159 -9.23 -13.05 -7.15
N ALA A 160 -10.12 -12.08 -7.33
CA ALA A 160 -9.91 -10.71 -6.91
C ALA A 160 -9.84 -10.58 -5.38
N GLY A 161 -10.71 -11.29 -4.64
CA GLY A 161 -10.65 -11.34 -3.18
C GLY A 161 -9.36 -11.96 -2.65
N GLN A 162 -8.93 -13.09 -3.24
CA GLN A 162 -7.66 -13.75 -2.89
C GLN A 162 -6.44 -12.87 -3.19
N ALA A 163 -6.43 -12.21 -4.35
CA ALA A 163 -5.35 -11.29 -4.73
C ALA A 163 -5.26 -10.09 -3.79
N ALA A 164 -6.40 -9.51 -3.41
CA ALA A 164 -6.47 -8.40 -2.46
C ALA A 164 -5.97 -8.82 -1.07
N THR A 165 -6.41 -9.97 -0.57
CA THR A 165 -5.96 -10.51 0.72
C THR A 165 -4.46 -10.79 0.72
N LYS A 166 -3.94 -11.40 -0.35
CA LYS A 166 -2.50 -11.63 -0.52
C LYS A 166 -1.72 -10.31 -0.50
N ALA A 167 -2.17 -9.30 -1.26
CA ALA A 167 -1.53 -7.99 -1.31
C ALA A 167 -1.53 -7.32 0.07
N PHE A 168 -2.65 -7.37 0.78
CA PHE A 168 -2.77 -6.77 2.11
C PHE A 168 -1.85 -7.46 3.13
N LEU A 169 -1.89 -8.80 3.21
CA LEU A 169 -1.09 -9.56 4.19
C LEU A 169 0.41 -9.42 3.96
N VAL A 170 0.87 -9.52 2.71
CA VAL A 170 2.30 -9.37 2.39
C VAL A 170 2.80 -7.96 2.78
N ASN A 171 2.00 -6.92 2.51
CA ASN A 171 2.34 -5.57 2.93
C ASN A 171 2.29 -5.41 4.44
N ALA A 172 1.25 -5.91 5.12
CA ALA A 172 1.12 -5.81 6.57
C ALA A 172 2.31 -6.44 7.32
N VAL A 173 2.84 -7.59 6.83
CA VAL A 173 4.06 -8.20 7.39
C VAL A 173 5.27 -7.28 7.23
N ALA A 174 5.42 -6.63 6.08
CA ALA A 174 6.51 -5.67 5.87
C ALA A 174 6.31 -4.40 6.71
N ASP A 175 5.07 -3.95 6.88
CA ASP A 175 4.72 -2.75 7.65
C ASP A 175 4.98 -2.92 9.16
N VAL A 176 5.02 -4.16 9.69
CA VAL A 176 5.53 -4.43 11.05
C VAL A 176 6.99 -3.97 11.18
N GLY A 177 7.84 -4.28 10.20
CA GLY A 177 9.21 -3.79 10.16
C GLY A 177 9.26 -2.26 10.16
N PHE A 178 8.43 -1.62 9.33
CA PHE A 178 8.33 -0.17 9.28
C PHE A 178 7.93 0.44 10.63
N GLY A 179 6.89 -0.09 11.27
CA GLY A 179 6.42 0.34 12.60
C GLY A 179 7.50 0.20 13.68
N LEU A 180 8.24 -0.92 13.69
CA LEU A 180 9.37 -1.10 14.60
C LEU A 180 10.49 -0.09 14.33
N GLY A 181 10.74 0.26 13.06
CA GLY A 181 11.68 1.31 12.67
C GLY A 181 11.27 2.68 13.22
N VAL A 182 9.99 3.03 13.15
CA VAL A 182 9.44 4.28 13.72
C VAL A 182 9.58 4.30 15.26
N ILE A 183 9.27 3.20 15.94
CA ILE A 183 9.42 3.08 17.40
C ILE A 183 10.89 3.25 17.81
N LEU A 184 11.80 2.58 17.09
CA LEU A 184 13.23 2.69 17.39
C LEU A 184 13.77 4.09 17.08
N ALA A 185 13.28 4.75 16.02
CA ALA A 185 13.64 6.14 15.71
C ALA A 185 13.21 7.07 16.85
N PHE A 186 12.00 6.93 17.37
CA PHE A 186 11.56 7.71 18.56
C PHE A 186 12.46 7.45 19.77
N ARG A 187 12.77 6.19 20.05
CA ARG A 187 13.65 5.83 21.18
C ARG A 187 15.04 6.44 21.04
N THR A 188 15.59 6.49 19.83
CA THR A 188 16.95 6.97 19.57
C THR A 188 17.01 8.51 19.54
N PHE A 189 16.08 9.15 18.84
CA PHE A 189 16.13 10.60 18.60
C PHE A 189 15.25 11.42 19.57
N GLY A 190 14.35 10.78 20.34
CA GLY A 190 13.39 11.45 21.23
C GLY A 190 12.27 12.20 20.51
N THR A 191 12.24 12.16 19.19
CA THR A 191 11.26 12.84 18.33
C THR A 191 10.86 11.96 17.15
N LEU A 192 9.67 12.23 16.56
CA LEU A 192 9.24 11.65 15.29
C LEU A 192 9.19 12.67 14.14
N ASP A 193 9.49 13.93 14.41
CA ASP A 193 9.56 15.00 13.42
C ASP A 193 10.73 14.73 12.45
N ILE A 194 10.42 14.65 11.15
CA ILE A 194 11.42 14.25 10.14
C ILE A 194 12.58 15.26 10.05
N PRO A 195 12.34 16.57 9.90
CA PRO A 195 13.42 17.55 9.90
C PRO A 195 14.34 17.44 11.13
N GLN A 196 13.78 17.29 12.34
CA GLN A 196 14.54 17.15 13.58
C GLN A 196 15.36 15.86 13.61
N ILE A 197 14.77 14.73 13.17
CA ILE A 197 15.51 13.45 13.06
C ILE A 197 16.72 13.60 12.15
N LEU A 198 16.54 14.24 10.98
CA LEU A 198 17.61 14.41 10.01
C LEU A 198 18.73 15.32 10.51
N GLU A 199 18.39 16.32 11.32
CA GLU A 199 19.35 17.21 11.97
C GLU A 199 20.14 16.49 13.08
N LEU A 200 19.48 15.64 13.88
CA LEU A 200 20.11 14.90 14.99
C LEU A 200 20.89 13.67 14.53
N ALA A 201 20.57 13.10 13.36
CA ALA A 201 21.12 11.84 12.88
C ALA A 201 22.68 11.80 12.84
N PRO A 202 23.40 12.83 12.38
CA PRO A 202 24.87 12.80 12.38
C PRO A 202 25.47 12.69 13.79
N ALA A 203 24.88 13.34 14.79
CA ALA A 203 25.35 13.28 16.17
C ALA A 203 25.14 11.88 16.80
N MET A 204 24.10 11.16 16.36
CA MET A 204 23.74 9.82 16.84
C MET A 204 24.28 8.69 15.93
N ALA A 205 25.12 9.00 14.95
CA ALA A 205 25.60 8.03 13.96
C ALA A 205 26.35 6.83 14.58
N ASN A 206 27.00 7.02 15.72
CA ASN A 206 27.76 5.99 16.43
C ASN A 206 26.99 5.37 17.61
N ASP A 207 25.77 5.85 17.90
CA ASP A 207 24.93 5.25 18.93
C ASP A 207 24.58 3.80 18.55
N ALA A 208 24.68 2.88 19.52
CA ALA A 208 24.50 1.45 19.29
C ALA A 208 23.53 0.84 20.31
N VAL A 209 22.67 -0.03 19.80
CA VAL A 209 21.71 -0.79 20.61
C VAL A 209 22.16 -2.24 20.68
N ASN A 210 22.13 -2.81 21.89
CA ASN A 210 22.32 -4.26 22.05
C ASN A 210 21.02 -4.99 21.65
N VAL A 211 21.05 -5.60 20.46
CA VAL A 211 19.87 -6.26 19.85
C VAL A 211 19.50 -7.57 20.56
N LEU A 212 20.46 -8.24 21.19
CA LEU A 212 20.28 -9.54 21.82
C LEU A 212 20.35 -9.47 23.37
N ALA A 213 20.23 -8.28 23.95
CA ALA A 213 20.24 -8.11 25.40
C ALA A 213 19.20 -8.98 26.13
N TRP A 214 18.03 -9.21 25.52
CA TRP A 214 16.95 -10.02 26.07
C TRP A 214 17.26 -11.53 26.17
N VAL A 215 18.28 -12.00 25.41
CA VAL A 215 18.79 -13.39 25.45
C VAL A 215 20.11 -13.46 26.22
N GLY A 216 20.60 -12.36 26.76
CA GLY A 216 21.88 -12.30 27.48
C GLY A 216 23.12 -12.31 26.58
N LEU A 217 22.96 -12.01 25.28
CA LEU A 217 24.05 -11.93 24.31
C LEU A 217 24.38 -10.47 24.02
N ASP A 218 25.67 -10.15 23.92
CA ASP A 218 26.19 -8.81 23.57
C ASP A 218 26.40 -8.70 22.07
N LEU A 219 25.38 -8.18 21.36
CA LEU A 219 25.46 -7.81 19.95
C LEU A 219 25.07 -6.33 19.78
N HIS A 220 26.07 -5.48 19.70
CA HIS A 220 25.87 -4.06 19.47
C HIS A 220 25.84 -3.73 17.98
N ILE A 221 24.71 -3.19 17.51
CA ILE A 221 24.53 -2.69 16.15
C ILE A 221 24.18 -1.20 16.22
N ARG A 222 24.73 -0.40 15.30
CA ARG A 222 24.41 1.04 15.23
C ARG A 222 22.91 1.25 15.09
N SER A 223 22.32 2.10 15.93
CA SER A 223 20.89 2.43 15.94
C SER A 223 20.40 2.87 14.56
N VAL A 224 21.18 3.75 13.89
CA VAL A 224 20.90 4.24 12.54
C VAL A 224 20.81 3.10 11.51
N THR A 225 21.67 2.08 11.61
CA THR A 225 21.63 0.92 10.72
C THR A 225 20.34 0.11 10.91
N ILE A 226 19.97 -0.16 12.15
CA ILE A 226 18.73 -0.94 12.44
C ILE A 226 17.51 -0.16 12.00
N ILE A 227 17.44 1.14 12.30
CA ILE A 227 16.32 2.00 11.89
C ILE A 227 16.20 1.99 10.36
N SER A 228 17.31 2.21 9.64
CA SER A 228 17.33 2.24 8.17
C SER A 228 16.87 0.90 7.56
N LEU A 229 17.34 -0.23 8.10
CA LEU A 229 16.94 -1.55 7.61
C LEU A 229 15.46 -1.87 7.93
N LEU A 230 14.98 -1.53 9.12
CA LEU A 230 13.58 -1.74 9.51
C LEU A 230 12.63 -0.89 8.65
N LEU A 231 12.94 0.38 8.42
CA LEU A 231 12.17 1.23 7.51
C LEU A 231 12.21 0.69 6.08
N PHE A 232 13.37 0.16 5.65
CA PHE A 232 13.51 -0.46 4.33
C PHE A 232 12.67 -1.73 4.17
N VAL A 233 12.41 -2.51 5.23
CA VAL A 233 11.48 -3.65 5.17
C VAL A 233 10.08 -3.18 4.74
N GLY A 234 9.58 -2.06 5.28
CA GLY A 234 8.32 -1.46 4.82
C GLY A 234 8.38 -1.03 3.33
N VAL A 235 9.50 -0.44 2.91
CA VAL A 235 9.75 -0.10 1.49
C VAL A 235 9.67 -1.36 0.62
N MET A 236 10.28 -2.46 1.03
CA MET A 236 10.24 -3.72 0.29
C MET A 236 8.81 -4.22 0.08
N GLY A 237 7.93 -4.03 1.05
CA GLY A 237 6.50 -4.37 0.94
C GLY A 237 5.80 -3.55 -0.13
N LYS A 238 5.65 -2.24 0.06
CA LYS A 238 4.90 -1.35 -0.84
C LYS A 238 5.48 -1.27 -2.23
N SER A 239 6.82 -1.27 -2.34
CA SER A 239 7.52 -1.20 -3.63
C SER A 239 7.82 -2.56 -4.26
N ALA A 240 7.20 -3.62 -3.73
CA ALA A 240 7.28 -4.98 -4.26
C ALA A 240 8.72 -5.44 -4.54
N GLN A 241 9.64 -5.23 -3.59
CA GLN A 241 11.00 -5.73 -3.67
C GLN A 241 11.08 -7.18 -3.17
N ILE A 242 12.03 -7.96 -3.69
CA ILE A 242 12.29 -9.32 -3.19
C ILE A 242 12.64 -9.26 -1.69
N PRO A 243 12.04 -10.13 -0.85
CA PRO A 243 11.10 -11.21 -1.18
C PRO A 243 9.62 -10.79 -1.21
N PHE A 244 9.22 -9.60 -0.80
CA PHE A 244 7.83 -9.14 -0.68
C PHE A 244 7.12 -8.80 -2.01
N HIS A 245 7.66 -9.19 -3.15
CA HIS A 245 7.18 -8.82 -4.48
C HIS A 245 5.93 -9.60 -4.98
N VAL A 246 5.62 -10.74 -4.36
CA VAL A 246 4.65 -11.73 -4.87
C VAL A 246 3.20 -11.24 -4.97
N TRP A 247 2.87 -10.10 -4.37
CA TRP A 247 1.52 -9.54 -4.41
C TRP A 247 1.24 -8.71 -5.67
N LEU A 248 2.28 -8.07 -6.24
CA LEU A 248 2.10 -7.07 -7.30
C LEU A 248 1.50 -7.64 -8.60
N PRO A 249 1.89 -8.84 -9.09
CA PRO A 249 1.23 -9.45 -10.24
C PRO A 249 -0.24 -9.80 -9.99
N GLY A 250 -0.60 -10.14 -8.75
CA GLY A 250 -1.99 -10.39 -8.34
C GLY A 250 -2.85 -9.12 -8.33
N ALA A 251 -2.26 -7.95 -8.09
CA ALA A 251 -2.96 -6.67 -8.13
C ALA A 251 -3.56 -6.33 -9.51
N MET A 252 -3.18 -7.08 -10.55
CA MET A 252 -3.74 -6.94 -11.90
C MET A 252 -5.20 -7.40 -12.04
N GLU A 253 -5.78 -8.04 -11.04
CA GLU A 253 -7.23 -8.31 -10.94
C GLU A 253 -8.04 -7.00 -10.80
N ALA A 254 -7.40 -5.93 -10.36
CA ALA A 254 -8.01 -4.60 -10.29
C ALA A 254 -8.43 -4.06 -11.68
N PRO A 255 -9.44 -3.16 -11.73
CA PRO A 255 -9.72 -2.40 -12.94
C PRO A 255 -8.49 -1.64 -13.46
N THR A 256 -8.34 -1.53 -14.77
CA THR A 256 -7.14 -0.92 -15.38
C THR A 256 -6.80 0.49 -14.85
N PRO A 257 -7.75 1.42 -14.60
CA PRO A 257 -7.43 2.71 -14.00
C PRO A 257 -6.77 2.61 -12.62
N VAL A 258 -7.16 1.60 -11.82
CA VAL A 258 -6.55 1.31 -10.52
C VAL A 258 -5.11 0.83 -10.70
N SER A 259 -4.89 -0.10 -11.62
CA SER A 259 -3.54 -0.57 -11.95
C SER A 259 -2.66 0.59 -12.40
N ALA A 260 -3.18 1.50 -13.24
CA ALA A 260 -2.46 2.70 -13.64
C ALA A 260 -2.07 3.55 -12.43
N LEU A 261 -2.98 3.78 -11.48
CA LEU A 261 -2.72 4.61 -10.31
C LEU A 261 -1.70 3.97 -9.35
N ILE A 262 -1.86 2.67 -9.02
CA ILE A 262 -0.95 1.91 -8.15
C ILE A 262 0.48 1.94 -8.70
N HIS A 263 0.66 1.71 -10.02
CA HIS A 263 1.96 1.49 -10.63
C HIS A 263 2.64 2.77 -11.12
N ALA A 264 1.88 3.86 -11.31
CA ALA A 264 2.41 5.08 -11.91
C ALA A 264 2.73 6.18 -10.89
N ALA A 265 1.83 6.43 -9.92
CA ALA A 265 1.94 7.64 -9.11
C ALA A 265 1.76 7.43 -7.61
N THR A 266 1.41 6.21 -7.17
CA THR A 266 1.06 6.01 -5.76
C THR A 266 1.87 4.89 -5.10
N MET A 267 1.26 3.79 -4.76
CA MET A 267 1.74 2.79 -3.81
C MET A 267 3.19 2.34 -4.02
N VAL A 268 3.55 1.95 -5.24
CA VAL A 268 4.90 1.42 -5.51
C VAL A 268 5.99 2.49 -5.47
N ASN A 269 5.63 3.76 -5.65
CA ASN A 269 6.53 4.90 -5.61
C ASN A 269 6.80 5.42 -4.19
N ALA A 270 5.99 5.00 -3.22
CA ALA A 270 6.16 5.39 -1.82
C ALA A 270 7.51 4.97 -1.24
N GLY A 271 8.03 3.80 -1.67
CA GLY A 271 9.34 3.32 -1.20
C GLY A 271 10.52 4.15 -1.66
N PRO A 272 10.74 4.35 -2.97
CA PRO A 272 11.79 5.26 -3.44
C PRO A 272 11.66 6.67 -2.86
N PHE A 273 10.43 7.21 -2.72
CA PHE A 273 10.20 8.47 -2.04
C PHE A 273 10.72 8.45 -0.60
N LEU A 274 10.36 7.43 0.19
CA LEU A 274 10.79 7.31 1.58
C LEU A 274 12.31 7.20 1.71
N LEU A 275 12.97 6.42 0.83
CA LEU A 275 14.43 6.30 0.81
C LEU A 275 15.10 7.65 0.52
N VAL A 276 14.54 8.44 -0.39
CA VAL A 276 15.08 9.76 -0.70
C VAL A 276 14.77 10.76 0.42
N ARG A 277 13.56 10.72 1.01
CA ARG A 277 13.17 11.56 2.15
C ARG A 277 14.08 11.37 3.36
N LEU A 278 14.48 10.13 3.61
CA LEU A 278 15.35 9.77 4.75
C LEU A 278 16.81 9.56 4.32
N SER A 279 17.19 10.02 3.13
CA SER A 279 18.54 9.83 2.63
C SER A 279 19.64 10.36 3.56
N PRO A 280 19.48 11.51 4.28
CA PRO A 280 20.49 11.97 5.24
C PRO A 280 20.73 11.00 6.41
N LEU A 281 19.70 10.25 6.80
CA LEU A 281 19.79 9.20 7.82
C LEU A 281 20.43 7.92 7.26
N ILE A 282 19.99 7.49 6.06
CA ILE A 282 20.36 6.20 5.46
C ILE A 282 21.85 6.19 5.06
N VAL A 283 22.36 7.31 4.55
CA VAL A 283 23.77 7.47 4.14
C VAL A 283 24.76 7.24 5.30
N LEU A 284 24.35 7.49 6.54
CA LEU A 284 25.16 7.24 7.72
C LEU A 284 25.41 5.74 7.99
N SER A 285 24.70 4.85 7.27
CA SER A 285 24.88 3.41 7.39
C SER A 285 25.28 2.75 6.06
N PRO A 286 26.57 2.52 5.80
CA PRO A 286 27.04 1.81 4.60
C PRO A 286 26.44 0.41 4.46
N VAL A 287 26.17 -0.28 5.57
CA VAL A 287 25.53 -1.61 5.58
C VAL A 287 24.11 -1.53 5.04
N ALA A 288 23.31 -0.55 5.49
CA ALA A 288 21.95 -0.36 4.99
C ALA A 288 21.98 0.03 3.51
N MET A 289 22.86 0.95 3.11
CA MET A 289 23.04 1.35 1.72
C MET A 289 23.34 0.15 0.80
N THR A 290 24.31 -0.67 1.20
CA THR A 290 24.68 -1.89 0.45
C THR A 290 23.50 -2.86 0.33
N PHE A 291 22.78 -3.10 1.43
CA PHE A 291 21.64 -4.00 1.44
C PHE A 291 20.53 -3.49 0.52
N ILE A 292 20.21 -2.20 0.57
CA ILE A 292 19.23 -1.54 -0.32
C ILE A 292 19.66 -1.71 -1.79
N ALA A 293 20.93 -1.46 -2.12
CA ALA A 293 21.44 -1.58 -3.48
C ALA A 293 21.34 -3.02 -4.00
N VAL A 294 21.70 -4.01 -3.19
CA VAL A 294 21.67 -5.45 -3.56
C VAL A 294 20.23 -5.91 -3.79
N ILE A 295 19.31 -5.59 -2.88
CA ILE A 295 17.89 -5.97 -3.03
C ILE A 295 17.28 -5.30 -4.26
N GLY A 296 17.54 -4.01 -4.46
CA GLY A 296 17.08 -3.29 -5.64
C GLY A 296 17.61 -3.92 -6.95
N ALA A 297 18.91 -4.22 -7.02
CA ALA A 297 19.55 -4.87 -8.15
C ALA A 297 18.95 -6.26 -8.45
N ALA A 298 18.82 -7.09 -7.42
CA ALA A 298 18.24 -8.43 -7.54
C ALA A 298 16.80 -8.36 -8.07
N THR A 299 15.99 -7.43 -7.54
CA THR A 299 14.61 -7.23 -7.97
C THR A 299 14.55 -6.74 -9.41
N ALA A 300 15.41 -5.79 -9.79
CA ALA A 300 15.44 -5.23 -11.14
C ALA A 300 15.69 -6.30 -12.21
N VAL A 301 16.73 -7.12 -12.00
CA VAL A 301 17.08 -8.20 -12.94
C VAL A 301 16.02 -9.30 -12.95
N PHE A 302 15.65 -9.80 -11.79
CA PHE A 302 14.67 -10.88 -11.67
C PHE A 302 13.34 -10.53 -12.35
N ALA A 303 12.76 -9.39 -11.97
CA ALA A 303 11.48 -8.95 -12.53
C ALA A 303 11.58 -8.65 -14.04
N GLY A 304 12.68 -8.08 -14.50
CA GLY A 304 12.96 -7.88 -15.92
C GLY A 304 12.93 -9.18 -16.70
N ILE A 305 13.64 -10.21 -16.25
CA ILE A 305 13.67 -11.54 -16.92
C ILE A 305 12.29 -12.21 -16.85
N VAL A 306 11.59 -12.18 -15.71
CA VAL A 306 10.24 -12.72 -15.58
C VAL A 306 9.27 -12.05 -16.56
N SER A 307 9.38 -10.73 -16.77
CA SER A 307 8.54 -10.02 -17.73
C SER A 307 8.67 -10.54 -19.17
N LEU A 308 9.84 -11.06 -19.55
CA LEU A 308 10.09 -11.67 -20.84
C LEU A 308 9.38 -13.03 -21.03
N THR A 309 9.09 -13.72 -19.94
CA THR A 309 8.50 -15.07 -19.99
C THR A 309 6.98 -15.07 -19.89
N GLN A 310 6.37 -14.02 -19.29
CA GLN A 310 4.92 -13.94 -19.12
C GLN A 310 4.18 -13.74 -20.46
N SER A 311 2.93 -14.23 -20.50
CA SER A 311 2.04 -14.10 -21.65
C SER A 311 0.90 -13.10 -21.43
N ASP A 312 0.52 -12.84 -20.17
CA ASP A 312 -0.52 -11.86 -19.80
C ASP A 312 0.07 -10.45 -19.78
N ILE A 313 -0.50 -9.56 -20.59
CA ILE A 313 0.03 -8.21 -20.77
C ILE A 313 0.00 -7.38 -19.48
N LYS A 314 -1.06 -7.50 -18.66
CA LYS A 314 -1.12 -6.82 -17.38
C LYS A 314 -0.03 -7.33 -16.42
N LYS A 315 0.24 -8.65 -16.41
CA LYS A 315 1.33 -9.23 -15.61
C LYS A 315 2.70 -8.79 -16.10
N ILE A 316 2.89 -8.72 -17.44
CA ILE A 316 4.13 -8.16 -18.00
C ILE A 316 4.34 -6.73 -17.53
N LEU A 317 3.28 -5.90 -17.53
CA LEU A 317 3.34 -4.52 -17.04
C LEU A 317 3.66 -4.44 -15.54
N ALA A 318 3.14 -5.36 -14.72
CA ALA A 318 3.47 -5.44 -13.30
C ALA A 318 4.95 -5.77 -13.09
N TYR A 319 5.47 -6.81 -13.73
CA TYR A 319 6.88 -7.18 -13.62
C TYR A 319 7.82 -6.12 -14.18
N SER A 320 7.43 -5.45 -15.26
CA SER A 320 8.22 -4.32 -15.78
C SER A 320 8.24 -3.12 -14.82
N THR A 321 7.14 -2.86 -14.09
CA THR A 321 7.12 -1.85 -13.02
C THR A 321 8.05 -2.27 -11.88
N MET A 322 7.95 -3.51 -11.42
CA MET A 322 8.81 -4.07 -10.37
C MET A 322 10.31 -3.94 -10.73
N SER A 323 10.66 -4.24 -11.98
CA SER A 323 12.04 -4.08 -12.48
C SER A 323 12.51 -2.63 -12.40
N GLN A 324 11.68 -1.66 -12.82
CA GLN A 324 12.04 -0.24 -12.80
C GLN A 324 12.10 0.32 -11.37
N ILE A 325 11.19 -0.07 -10.48
CA ILE A 325 11.25 0.32 -9.07
C ILE A 325 12.48 -0.32 -8.38
N GLY A 326 12.78 -1.59 -8.68
CA GLY A 326 14.03 -2.22 -8.20
C GLY A 326 15.26 -1.43 -8.60
N PHE A 327 15.24 -0.87 -9.80
CA PHE A 327 16.30 0.00 -10.29
C PHE A 327 16.39 1.32 -9.51
N MET A 328 15.25 1.96 -9.20
CA MET A 328 15.21 3.18 -8.36
C MET A 328 15.72 2.90 -6.94
N VAL A 329 15.35 1.75 -6.38
CA VAL A 329 15.83 1.30 -5.05
C VAL A 329 17.33 1.05 -5.08
N MET A 330 17.85 0.40 -6.13
CA MET A 330 19.31 0.24 -6.33
C MET A 330 20.02 1.60 -6.39
N ALA A 331 19.44 2.57 -7.12
CA ALA A 331 19.97 3.93 -7.21
C ALA A 331 20.02 4.61 -5.84
N CYS A 332 18.98 4.49 -5.03
CA CYS A 332 18.98 5.01 -3.66
C CYS A 332 20.08 4.33 -2.82
N GLY A 333 20.24 3.01 -2.92
CA GLY A 333 21.30 2.27 -2.23
C GLY A 333 22.73 2.64 -2.70
N LEU A 334 22.86 3.14 -3.92
CA LEU A 334 24.13 3.67 -4.47
C LEU A 334 24.34 5.15 -4.18
N GLY A 335 23.39 5.84 -3.52
CA GLY A 335 23.49 7.28 -3.23
C GLY A 335 23.02 8.20 -4.36
N ALA A 336 22.56 7.66 -5.49
CA ALA A 336 22.09 8.42 -6.64
C ALA A 336 20.61 8.86 -6.48
N PHE A 337 20.30 9.59 -5.39
CA PHE A 337 18.94 9.93 -4.98
C PHE A 337 18.22 10.84 -5.99
N ALA A 338 18.90 11.87 -6.51
CA ALA A 338 18.31 12.77 -7.50
C ALA A 338 17.90 12.03 -8.77
N VAL A 339 18.70 11.06 -9.21
CA VAL A 339 18.41 10.25 -10.38
C VAL A 339 17.27 9.29 -10.12
N ALA A 340 17.17 8.73 -8.90
CA ALA A 340 16.03 7.90 -8.51
C ALA A 340 14.70 8.67 -8.62
N ILE A 341 14.65 9.93 -8.16
CA ILE A 341 13.45 10.79 -8.28
C ILE A 341 13.18 11.17 -9.72
N PHE A 342 14.20 11.50 -10.49
CA PHE A 342 14.04 11.79 -11.91
C PHE A 342 13.42 10.59 -12.66
N HIS A 343 13.97 9.39 -12.42
CA HIS A 343 13.44 8.16 -12.98
C HIS A 343 11.99 7.90 -12.52
N LEU A 344 11.68 8.15 -11.25
CA LEU A 344 10.33 8.00 -10.69
C LEU A 344 9.31 8.89 -11.40
N LEU A 345 9.64 10.15 -11.66
CA LEU A 345 8.77 11.09 -12.38
C LEU A 345 8.52 10.63 -13.82
N ALA A 346 9.58 10.30 -14.56
CA ALA A 346 9.48 9.83 -15.94
C ALA A 346 8.72 8.49 -16.04
N HIS A 347 9.04 7.53 -15.16
CA HIS A 347 8.37 6.24 -15.06
C HIS A 347 6.89 6.39 -14.74
N GLY A 348 6.52 7.29 -13.80
CA GLY A 348 5.13 7.53 -13.43
C GLY A 348 4.29 8.00 -14.62
N CYS A 349 4.75 9.02 -15.34
CA CYS A 349 4.06 9.51 -16.55
C CYS A 349 3.94 8.42 -17.62
N TYR A 350 5.03 7.71 -17.91
CA TYR A 350 5.05 6.65 -18.91
C TYR A 350 4.13 5.47 -18.56
N LYS A 351 4.16 5.01 -17.31
CA LYS A 351 3.33 3.89 -16.87
C LYS A 351 1.84 4.24 -16.86
N ALA A 352 1.48 5.44 -16.43
CA ALA A 352 0.10 5.90 -16.52
C ALA A 352 -0.40 5.83 -17.98
N PHE A 353 0.39 6.39 -18.90
CA PHE A 353 0.07 6.37 -20.32
C PHE A 353 -0.09 4.94 -20.85
N PHE A 354 0.86 4.05 -20.53
CA PHE A 354 0.88 2.68 -21.08
C PHE A 354 -0.27 1.82 -20.52
N PHE A 355 -0.56 1.89 -19.22
CA PHE A 355 -1.70 1.18 -18.63
C PHE A 355 -3.03 1.65 -19.20
N LEU A 356 -3.25 2.96 -19.31
CA LEU A 356 -4.50 3.48 -19.83
C LEU A 356 -4.70 3.18 -21.32
N SER A 357 -3.62 3.22 -22.12
CA SER A 357 -3.65 2.82 -23.52
C SER A 357 -3.98 1.33 -23.68
N THR A 358 -3.35 0.47 -22.89
CA THR A 358 -3.62 -0.98 -22.85
C THR A 358 -5.07 -1.26 -22.42
N GLY A 359 -5.61 -0.51 -21.47
CA GLY A 359 -7.00 -0.63 -21.01
C GLY A 359 -8.01 -0.39 -22.12
N ASN A 360 -7.77 0.57 -23.00
CA ASN A 360 -8.60 0.82 -24.17
C ASN A 360 -8.54 -0.36 -25.15
N ALA A 361 -7.33 -0.86 -25.44
CA ALA A 361 -7.13 -1.98 -26.35
C ALA A 361 -7.80 -3.28 -25.86
N LEU A 362 -7.67 -3.61 -24.57
CA LEU A 362 -8.31 -4.77 -23.97
C LEU A 362 -9.84 -4.69 -24.05
N ARG A 363 -10.42 -3.53 -23.75
CA ARG A 363 -11.88 -3.35 -23.81
C ARG A 363 -12.47 -3.43 -25.21
N SER A 364 -11.73 -3.00 -26.23
CA SER A 364 -12.15 -3.14 -27.63
C SER A 364 -12.26 -4.59 -28.05
N VAL A 365 -11.38 -5.45 -27.53
CA VAL A 365 -11.36 -6.89 -27.80
C VAL A 365 -12.47 -7.64 -27.08
N GLU A 366 -12.66 -7.37 -25.78
CA GLU A 366 -13.72 -7.98 -24.97
C GLU A 366 -15.12 -7.78 -25.58
N ARG A 367 -15.31 -6.70 -26.36
CA ARG A 367 -16.58 -6.35 -26.99
C ARG A 367 -16.76 -6.84 -28.44
N GLY A 368 -15.81 -7.63 -28.96
CA GLY A 368 -15.91 -8.20 -30.31
C GLY A 368 -15.78 -7.17 -31.45
N LEU A 369 -15.36 -5.93 -31.16
CA LEU A 369 -15.22 -4.86 -32.16
C LEU A 369 -13.97 -4.99 -33.06
N GLY A 370 -13.27 -6.13 -33.01
CA GLY A 370 -12.03 -6.37 -33.76
C GLY A 370 -12.20 -6.80 -35.20
N HIS A 371 -13.36 -6.73 -35.82
CA HIS A 371 -13.62 -7.27 -37.16
C HIS A 371 -14.26 -6.28 -38.15
N GLY A 372 -14.17 -4.99 -37.94
CA GLY A 372 -14.61 -3.99 -38.91
C GLY A 372 -13.45 -3.19 -39.46
N ASP A 373 -13.46 -2.95 -40.78
CA ASP A 373 -12.50 -2.19 -41.58
C ASP A 373 -12.35 -0.72 -41.21
N HIS A 374 -12.22 -0.42 -39.90
CA HIS A 374 -11.95 0.94 -39.49
C HIS A 374 -10.44 1.12 -39.25
N GLU A 375 -9.85 2.04 -40.01
CA GLU A 375 -8.50 2.55 -39.84
C GLU A 375 -8.19 2.69 -38.35
N HIS A 376 -7.18 1.93 -37.92
CA HIS A 376 -6.80 1.87 -36.50
C HIS A 376 -6.28 3.24 -36.04
N PRO A 377 -6.96 3.97 -35.14
CA PRO A 377 -6.39 5.19 -34.52
C PRO A 377 -5.12 4.90 -33.71
N VAL A 378 -4.73 3.62 -33.66
CA VAL A 378 -3.57 3.10 -32.95
C VAL A 378 -2.26 3.29 -33.73
N SER A 379 -2.32 3.43 -35.08
CA SER A 379 -1.11 3.54 -35.90
C SER A 379 -0.29 4.81 -35.60
N ASN A 380 -0.95 5.94 -35.30
CA ASN A 380 -0.27 7.20 -35.02
C ASN A 380 0.33 7.27 -33.59
N GLY A 381 -0.15 6.44 -32.66
CA GLY A 381 0.40 6.34 -31.29
C GLY A 381 1.60 5.39 -31.15
N MET A 382 1.86 4.56 -32.17
CA MET A 382 2.86 3.49 -32.08
C MET A 382 4.30 4.01 -32.09
N GLY A 383 4.63 4.93 -32.97
CA GLY A 383 5.96 5.55 -33.00
C GLY A 383 6.30 6.27 -31.70
N VAL A 384 5.28 6.86 -31.11
CA VAL A 384 5.28 7.57 -29.85
C VAL A 384 5.57 6.65 -28.67
N LEU A 385 4.88 5.50 -28.60
CA LEU A 385 5.13 4.47 -27.59
C LEU A 385 6.53 3.88 -27.73
N GLN A 386 7.01 3.70 -28.96
CA GLN A 386 8.36 3.21 -29.21
C GLN A 386 9.42 4.20 -28.71
N ILE A 387 9.27 5.49 -29.00
CA ILE A 387 10.20 6.53 -28.52
C ILE A 387 10.14 6.62 -27.00
N GLY A 388 8.95 6.64 -26.39
CA GLY A 388 8.80 6.66 -24.93
C GLY A 388 9.40 5.42 -24.25
N SER A 389 9.30 4.24 -24.88
CA SER A 389 9.91 3.01 -24.38
C SER A 389 11.44 3.04 -24.46
N LEU A 390 11.98 3.62 -25.52
CA LEU A 390 13.42 3.80 -25.68
C LEU A 390 13.96 4.75 -24.62
N LEU A 391 13.30 5.90 -24.43
CA LEU A 391 13.67 6.85 -23.40
C LEU A 391 13.64 6.22 -22.00
N LEU A 392 12.59 5.46 -21.66
CA LEU A 392 12.51 4.76 -20.40
C LEU A 392 13.60 3.68 -20.25
N ALA A 393 13.94 2.98 -21.30
CA ALA A 393 15.00 1.98 -21.30
C ALA A 393 16.39 2.61 -21.10
N CYS A 394 16.59 3.84 -21.56
CA CYS A 394 17.83 4.58 -21.41
C CYS A 394 17.96 5.27 -20.05
N MET A 395 16.85 5.43 -19.28
CA MET A 395 16.87 6.07 -17.95
C MET A 395 17.76 5.37 -16.91
N PRO A 396 17.74 4.03 -16.79
CA PRO A 396 18.54 3.31 -15.82
C PRO A 396 20.06 3.65 -15.84
N PRO A 397 20.72 3.81 -16.98
CA PRO A 397 22.14 4.12 -16.99
C PRO A 397 22.53 5.50 -16.48
N PHE A 398 21.63 6.48 -16.58
CA PHE A 398 21.85 7.77 -15.93
C PHE A 398 22.16 7.62 -14.45
N ILE A 399 21.50 6.64 -13.82
CA ILE A 399 21.67 6.32 -12.41
C ILE A 399 23.07 5.85 -12.09
N LEU A 400 23.65 4.99 -12.93
CA LEU A 400 24.91 4.33 -12.64
C LEU A 400 26.13 5.25 -12.84
N PHE A 401 25.92 6.39 -13.48
CA PHE A 401 27.02 7.23 -13.99
C PHE A 401 26.97 8.67 -13.52
N SER A 402 26.01 9.04 -12.65
CA SER A 402 26.11 10.28 -11.89
C SER A 402 27.18 10.09 -10.81
N GLY A 403 28.31 10.78 -10.96
CA GLY A 403 29.53 10.57 -10.15
C GLY A 403 29.40 10.77 -8.63
N SER A 404 28.22 11.09 -8.13
CA SER A 404 27.98 11.33 -6.70
C SER A 404 28.13 10.07 -5.83
N TYR A 405 27.96 8.87 -6.38
CA TYR A 405 28.15 7.64 -5.60
C TYR A 405 29.63 7.23 -5.51
N GLU A 406 30.49 7.63 -6.43
CA GLU A 406 31.93 7.34 -6.35
C GLU A 406 32.56 7.95 -5.10
N TYR A 407 32.08 9.11 -4.67
CA TYR A 407 32.52 9.75 -3.43
C TYR A 407 32.09 8.97 -2.18
N LEU A 408 30.82 8.52 -2.13
CA LEU A 408 30.28 7.74 -1.01
C LEU A 408 30.96 6.36 -0.89
N TRP A 409 31.29 5.73 -2.01
CA TRP A 409 31.93 4.41 -2.06
C TRP A 409 33.47 4.49 -1.97
N GLY A 410 34.08 5.61 -2.36
CA GLY A 410 35.49 5.91 -2.13
C GLY A 410 35.83 5.94 -0.65
N VAL A 411 34.93 6.48 0.18
CA VAL A 411 35.07 6.50 1.65
C VAL A 411 34.91 5.09 2.26
N THR A 412 34.21 4.18 1.58
CA THR A 412 33.92 2.82 2.08
C THR A 412 34.82 1.71 1.51
N GLY A 413 35.74 2.02 0.58
CA GLY A 413 36.74 1.07 0.04
C GLY A 413 36.19 0.03 -0.97
N PHE A 414 34.96 0.17 -1.46
CA PHE A 414 34.30 -0.80 -2.34
C PHE A 414 34.45 -0.54 -3.86
N ASN A 415 35.62 -0.17 -4.34
CA ASN A 415 35.85 0.13 -5.76
C ASN A 415 35.50 -1.02 -6.76
N SER A 416 35.62 -2.28 -6.34
CA SER A 416 35.31 -3.43 -7.19
C SER A 416 33.81 -3.74 -7.30
N ALA A 417 33.01 -3.42 -6.27
CA ALA A 417 31.57 -3.65 -6.28
C ALA A 417 30.83 -2.72 -7.27
N THR A 418 31.36 -1.53 -7.53
CA THR A 418 30.76 -0.57 -8.49
C THR A 418 30.71 -1.12 -9.91
N ILE A 419 31.70 -1.89 -10.35
CA ILE A 419 31.70 -2.53 -11.67
C ILE A 419 30.53 -3.53 -11.78
N GLY A 420 30.29 -4.32 -10.73
CA GLY A 420 29.19 -5.29 -10.68
C GLY A 420 27.82 -4.60 -10.87
N PHE A 421 27.57 -3.51 -10.17
CA PHE A 421 26.31 -2.75 -10.32
C PHE A 421 26.20 -2.07 -11.70
N LYS A 422 27.30 -1.60 -12.30
CA LYS A 422 27.34 -1.07 -13.67
C LYS A 422 26.91 -2.15 -14.67
N VAL A 423 27.46 -3.37 -14.56
CA VAL A 423 27.10 -4.51 -15.42
C VAL A 423 25.62 -4.90 -15.24
N ILE A 424 25.14 -4.97 -13.98
CA ILE A 424 23.74 -5.25 -13.68
C ILE A 424 22.83 -4.19 -14.32
N GLY A 425 23.22 -2.93 -14.26
CA GLY A 425 22.48 -1.86 -14.91
C GLY A 425 22.38 -2.03 -16.42
N LEU A 426 23.48 -2.30 -17.11
CA LEU A 426 23.47 -2.53 -18.55
C LEU A 426 22.64 -3.78 -18.94
N ILE A 427 22.71 -4.85 -18.17
CA ILE A 427 21.84 -6.03 -18.36
C ILE A 427 20.39 -5.61 -18.23
N THR A 428 20.04 -4.83 -17.22
CA THR A 428 18.67 -4.37 -16.99
C THR A 428 18.16 -3.50 -18.14
N VAL A 429 19.03 -2.61 -18.70
CA VAL A 429 18.71 -1.82 -19.90
C VAL A 429 18.40 -2.70 -21.10
N PHE A 430 19.25 -3.67 -21.36
CA PHE A 430 19.04 -4.63 -22.46
C PHE A 430 17.70 -5.35 -22.31
N VAL A 431 17.47 -5.95 -21.14
CA VAL A 431 16.23 -6.69 -20.83
C VAL A 431 15.02 -5.78 -20.92
N THR A 432 15.11 -4.55 -20.42
CA THR A 432 14.05 -3.54 -20.50
C THR A 432 13.68 -3.21 -21.94
N SER A 433 14.68 -2.98 -22.78
CA SER A 433 14.47 -2.69 -24.20
C SER A 433 13.80 -3.85 -24.93
N VAL A 434 14.21 -5.09 -24.65
CA VAL A 434 13.62 -6.28 -25.24
C VAL A 434 12.15 -6.45 -24.86
N TYR A 435 11.80 -6.36 -23.56
CA TYR A 435 10.41 -6.57 -23.16
C TYR A 435 9.50 -5.42 -23.58
N LEU A 436 9.96 -4.19 -23.56
CA LEU A 436 9.18 -3.04 -24.03
C LEU A 436 8.88 -3.14 -25.52
N PHE A 437 9.88 -3.46 -26.34
CA PHE A 437 9.67 -3.65 -27.78
C PHE A 437 8.67 -4.77 -28.05
N ARG A 438 8.81 -5.93 -27.40
CA ARG A 438 7.87 -7.06 -27.56
C ARG A 438 6.46 -6.68 -27.17
N ASN A 439 6.27 -5.95 -26.06
CA ASN A 439 4.95 -5.55 -25.59
C ASN A 439 4.26 -4.60 -26.57
N ILE A 440 5.01 -3.64 -27.10
CA ILE A 440 4.46 -2.67 -28.05
C ILE A 440 4.07 -3.37 -29.35
N THR A 441 4.94 -4.21 -29.88
CA THR A 441 4.66 -4.92 -31.13
C THR A 441 3.52 -5.93 -30.99
N SER A 442 3.41 -6.61 -29.86
CA SER A 442 2.32 -7.56 -29.65
C SER A 442 0.96 -6.89 -29.49
N LEU A 443 0.90 -5.72 -28.81
CA LEU A 443 -0.34 -4.97 -28.62
C LEU A 443 -0.83 -4.30 -29.90
N PHE A 444 0.08 -3.72 -30.66
CA PHE A 444 -0.27 -2.76 -31.70
C PHE A 444 -0.08 -3.30 -33.14
N ILE A 445 0.81 -4.30 -33.34
CA ILE A 445 1.06 -4.88 -34.67
C ILE A 445 0.33 -6.20 -34.85
N GLN A 446 0.39 -7.11 -33.87
CA GLN A 446 -0.14 -8.47 -34.05
C GLN A 446 -1.61 -8.59 -33.59
N GLY A 447 -2.13 -7.56 -32.93
CA GLY A 447 -3.48 -7.57 -32.40
C GLY A 447 -3.65 -8.56 -31.22
N PRO A 448 -4.74 -8.45 -30.50
CA PRO A 448 -4.96 -9.20 -29.27
C PRO A 448 -5.21 -10.70 -29.41
N LYS A 449 -5.36 -11.23 -30.64
CA LYS A 449 -5.68 -12.65 -30.90
C LYS A 449 -4.64 -13.65 -30.39
N THR A 450 -3.38 -13.22 -30.16
CA THR A 450 -2.27 -14.13 -29.86
C THR A 450 -2.08 -14.37 -28.34
N TYR A 451 -2.72 -13.59 -27.46
CA TYR A 451 -2.42 -13.56 -26.04
C TYR A 451 -3.59 -13.91 -25.10
N TRP A 452 -4.78 -14.27 -25.66
CA TRP A 452 -5.93 -14.59 -24.83
C TRP A 452 -6.18 -16.11 -24.77
N PRO A 453 -6.26 -16.73 -23.59
CA PRO A 453 -6.78 -18.09 -23.47
C PRO A 453 -8.28 -18.04 -23.76
N THR A 454 -8.72 -18.80 -24.75
CA THR A 454 -10.13 -18.95 -25.16
C THR A 454 -10.99 -19.73 -24.15
N SER A 455 -10.70 -19.68 -22.88
CA SER A 455 -11.50 -20.30 -21.82
C SER A 455 -12.51 -19.31 -21.28
N GLY A 456 -13.68 -19.27 -21.91
CA GLY A 456 -14.84 -18.50 -21.46
C GLY A 456 -15.45 -17.74 -22.64
N GLN A 457 -16.38 -18.36 -23.37
CA GLN A 457 -17.28 -17.62 -24.25
C GLN A 457 -18.04 -16.58 -23.38
N PRO A 458 -18.03 -15.30 -23.73
CA PRO A 458 -18.92 -14.36 -23.10
C PRO A 458 -20.33 -14.71 -23.52
N ASN A 459 -21.21 -14.98 -22.55
CA ASN A 459 -22.64 -15.04 -22.77
C ASN A 459 -23.10 -13.74 -23.41
N SER A 460 -23.52 -13.83 -24.67
CA SER A 460 -24.09 -12.75 -25.44
C SER A 460 -25.53 -12.51 -25.01
N GLU A 461 -25.75 -11.87 -23.90
CA GLU A 461 -27.05 -11.27 -23.61
C GLU A 461 -26.89 -9.89 -23.00
N ASN A 462 -27.41 -8.93 -23.79
CA ASN A 462 -27.85 -7.59 -23.42
C ASN A 462 -26.87 -6.62 -22.75
N HIS A 463 -26.33 -5.69 -23.56
CA HIS A 463 -26.54 -4.25 -23.30
C HIS A 463 -25.97 -3.43 -24.46
N SER A 464 -26.84 -2.83 -25.23
CA SER A 464 -26.56 -1.89 -26.32
C SER A 464 -26.13 -0.51 -25.79
N ILE A 465 -25.04 -0.47 -25.04
CA ILE A 465 -24.38 0.79 -24.71
C ILE A 465 -23.18 0.95 -25.64
N GLN A 466 -23.30 1.81 -26.64
CA GLN A 466 -22.20 2.14 -27.53
C GLN A 466 -21.01 2.70 -26.71
N PRO A 467 -19.83 2.08 -26.76
CA PRO A 467 -18.67 2.57 -26.02
C PRO A 467 -18.14 3.83 -26.69
N LYS A 468 -18.28 4.98 -26.02
CA LYS A 468 -17.49 6.15 -26.40
C LYS A 468 -16.04 5.90 -26.02
N PHE A 469 -15.12 5.81 -27.01
CA PHE A 469 -13.69 5.72 -26.77
C PHE A 469 -13.25 6.87 -25.85
N VAL A 470 -12.35 6.59 -24.91
CA VAL A 470 -11.71 7.65 -24.12
C VAL A 470 -10.89 8.52 -25.08
N ASN A 471 -11.10 9.82 -25.05
CA ASN A 471 -10.48 10.77 -25.97
C ASN A 471 -8.98 10.54 -26.09
N SER A 472 -8.48 10.45 -27.31
CA SER A 472 -7.04 10.39 -27.63
C SER A 472 -6.27 11.57 -27.05
N SER A 473 -6.91 12.73 -26.85
CA SER A 473 -6.32 13.92 -26.27
C SER A 473 -5.74 13.73 -24.86
N ILE A 474 -6.39 12.91 -23.99
CA ILE A 474 -5.89 12.60 -22.64
C ILE A 474 -4.61 11.78 -22.72
N LEU A 475 -4.60 10.77 -23.58
CA LEU A 475 -3.43 9.94 -23.81
C LEU A 475 -2.29 10.73 -24.46
N THR A 476 -2.61 11.63 -25.39
CA THR A 476 -1.64 12.56 -25.98
C THR A 476 -1.04 13.49 -24.92
N GLY A 477 -1.85 14.02 -24.01
CA GLY A 477 -1.36 14.85 -22.89
C GLY A 477 -0.37 14.12 -22.00
N LEU A 478 -0.67 12.88 -21.58
CA LEU A 478 0.25 12.03 -20.80
C LEU A 478 1.53 11.70 -21.57
N PHE A 479 1.41 11.48 -22.85
CA PHE A 479 2.55 11.27 -23.72
C PHE A 479 3.46 12.48 -23.77
N LEU A 480 2.89 13.65 -24.01
CA LEU A 480 3.64 14.91 -24.00
C LEU A 480 4.30 15.16 -22.65
N ALA A 481 3.59 14.83 -21.54
CA ALA A 481 4.19 14.87 -20.20
C ALA A 481 5.38 13.92 -20.06
N THR A 482 5.30 12.69 -20.63
CA THR A 482 6.40 11.73 -20.62
C THR A 482 7.61 12.24 -21.42
N LEU A 483 7.38 12.82 -22.60
CA LEU A 483 8.43 13.43 -23.40
C LEU A 483 9.04 14.67 -22.72
N PHE A 484 8.19 15.48 -22.08
CA PHE A 484 8.63 16.66 -21.34
C PHE A 484 9.49 16.26 -20.15
N VAL A 485 9.01 15.36 -19.30
CA VAL A 485 9.74 14.90 -18.11
C VAL A 485 10.99 14.09 -18.51
N GLY A 486 10.86 13.14 -19.43
CA GLY A 486 11.98 12.29 -19.84
C GLY A 486 13.00 12.97 -20.75
N GLY A 487 12.55 13.83 -21.66
CA GLY A 487 13.41 14.49 -22.65
C GLY A 487 13.93 15.85 -22.21
N LEU A 488 13.03 16.76 -21.79
CA LEU A 488 13.44 18.11 -21.40
C LEU A 488 14.21 18.15 -20.10
N LEU A 489 13.83 17.38 -19.08
CA LEU A 489 14.58 17.36 -17.82
C LEU A 489 15.98 16.74 -17.98
N THR A 490 16.24 15.92 -18.99
CA THR A 490 17.60 15.48 -19.31
C THR A 490 18.46 16.64 -19.84
N LEU A 491 17.87 17.50 -20.67
CA LEU A 491 18.56 18.70 -21.16
C LEU A 491 18.80 19.72 -20.05
N PHE A 492 17.95 19.76 -19.01
CA PHE A 492 18.05 20.65 -17.86
C PHE A 492 18.47 19.90 -16.59
N TRP A 493 19.28 18.84 -16.72
CA TRP A 493 19.72 17.99 -15.59
C TRP A 493 20.35 18.80 -14.46
N SER A 494 21.25 19.70 -14.77
CA SER A 494 21.89 20.56 -13.78
C SER A 494 20.90 21.40 -12.99
N TRP A 495 19.89 21.97 -13.67
CA TRP A 495 18.80 22.69 -12.99
C TRP A 495 18.00 21.77 -12.06
N PHE A 496 17.65 20.57 -12.53
CA PHE A 496 16.88 19.60 -11.73
C PHE A 496 17.65 19.15 -10.49
N ALA A 497 18.92 18.80 -10.66
CA ALA A 497 19.80 18.40 -9.56
C ALA A 497 19.98 19.53 -8.54
N ASN A 498 20.23 20.75 -9.00
CA ASN A 498 20.36 21.93 -8.13
C ASN A 498 19.02 22.28 -7.43
N PHE A 499 17.89 22.13 -8.11
CA PHE A 499 16.57 22.32 -7.48
C PHE A 499 16.32 21.33 -6.34
N LEU A 500 16.71 20.06 -6.52
CA LEU A 500 16.50 19.02 -5.54
C LEU A 500 17.57 19.00 -4.43
N ALA A 501 18.73 19.60 -4.67
CA ALA A 501 19.88 19.58 -3.75
C ALA A 501 19.56 19.99 -2.30
N PRO A 502 18.73 21.04 -2.03
CA PRO A 502 18.40 21.41 -0.65
C PRO A 502 17.67 20.31 0.13
N ALA A 503 16.87 19.46 -0.56
CA ALA A 503 16.20 18.30 0.05
C ALA A 503 17.13 17.10 0.26
N LEU A 504 18.35 17.14 -0.35
CA LEU A 504 19.37 16.08 -0.31
C LEU A 504 20.65 16.51 0.42
N THR A 505 20.67 17.67 1.05
CA THR A 505 21.86 18.18 1.77
C THR A 505 22.17 17.32 2.99
N PHE A 506 23.40 16.85 3.03
CA PHE A 506 23.93 16.03 4.12
C PHE A 506 24.91 16.87 4.94
N PRO A 507 24.73 17.04 6.24
CA PRO A 507 25.73 17.69 7.08
C PRO A 507 27.06 16.92 6.99
N GLY A 508 28.13 17.60 6.51
CA GLY A 508 29.47 17.01 6.38
C GLY A 508 29.74 16.22 5.10
N VAL A 509 28.80 16.13 4.15
CA VAL A 509 29.03 15.53 2.83
C VAL A 509 28.78 16.58 1.75
N THR A 510 29.84 17.10 1.18
CA THR A 510 29.76 17.96 -0.02
C THR A 510 29.65 17.04 -1.25
N LEU A 511 28.51 17.05 -1.91
CA LEU A 511 28.39 16.41 -3.23
C LEU A 511 29.27 17.19 -4.20
N SER A 512 30.36 16.58 -4.67
CA SER A 512 31.30 17.27 -5.58
C SER A 512 30.62 17.52 -6.93
N GLU A 513 30.44 18.80 -7.27
CA GLU A 513 29.82 19.25 -8.52
C GLU A 513 30.61 18.86 -9.79
N GLY A 514 31.93 18.58 -9.67
CA GLY A 514 32.83 18.42 -10.80
C GLY A 514 32.88 17.07 -11.50
N ALA A 515 32.35 15.99 -10.90
CA ALA A 515 32.44 14.64 -11.47
C ALA A 515 31.29 14.31 -12.45
N VAL A 516 30.27 15.17 -12.50
CA VAL A 516 29.04 14.92 -13.26
C VAL A 516 29.19 15.17 -14.77
N GLU A 517 30.08 16.11 -15.18
CA GLU A 517 30.06 16.57 -16.58
C GLU A 517 30.77 15.65 -17.58
N HIS A 518 31.82 14.96 -17.22
CA HIS A 518 32.60 14.19 -18.20
C HIS A 518 32.24 12.72 -18.33
N GLY A 519 31.72 12.08 -17.28
CA GLY A 519 31.26 10.69 -17.32
C GLY A 519 29.87 10.50 -17.97
N PHE A 520 29.06 11.53 -17.92
CA PHE A 520 27.65 11.50 -18.35
C PHE A 520 27.50 11.19 -19.85
N SER A 521 28.24 11.86 -20.71
CA SER A 521 28.11 11.70 -22.17
C SER A 521 28.49 10.32 -22.67
N PHE A 522 29.58 9.73 -22.19
CA PHE A 522 30.08 8.43 -22.61
C PHE A 522 29.09 7.31 -22.27
N TRP A 523 28.62 7.27 -21.03
CA TRP A 523 27.74 6.20 -20.57
C TRP A 523 26.32 6.32 -21.09
N LEU A 524 25.87 7.54 -21.40
CA LEU A 524 24.63 7.74 -22.14
C LEU A 524 24.70 7.08 -23.51
N VAL A 525 25.82 7.26 -24.23
CA VAL A 525 26.02 6.64 -25.55
C VAL A 525 26.07 5.11 -25.43
N VAL A 526 26.80 4.58 -24.43
CA VAL A 526 26.88 3.13 -24.19
C VAL A 526 25.50 2.55 -23.90
N SER A 527 24.71 3.19 -23.05
CA SER A 527 23.38 2.71 -22.69
C SER A 527 22.38 2.80 -23.84
N LEU A 528 22.46 3.87 -24.63
CA LEU A 528 21.66 3.98 -25.86
C LEU A 528 22.02 2.88 -26.84
N GLY A 529 23.31 2.59 -27.00
CA GLY A 529 23.79 1.47 -27.83
C GLY A 529 23.25 0.11 -27.33
N VAL A 530 23.28 -0.14 -26.03
CA VAL A 530 22.73 -1.37 -25.43
C VAL A 530 21.22 -1.43 -25.58
N ALA A 531 20.51 -0.31 -25.42
CA ALA A 531 19.05 -0.26 -25.63
C ALA A 531 18.68 -0.54 -27.09
N ILE A 532 19.37 0.04 -28.05
CA ILE A 532 19.19 -0.23 -29.48
C ILE A 532 19.51 -1.70 -29.81
N ALA A 533 20.59 -2.26 -29.24
CA ALA A 533 20.92 -3.67 -29.41
C ALA A 533 19.81 -4.59 -28.89
N GLY A 534 19.21 -4.26 -27.75
CA GLY A 534 18.04 -4.96 -27.22
C GLY A 534 16.83 -4.88 -28.15
N TRP A 535 16.57 -3.74 -28.77
CA TRP A 535 15.52 -3.58 -29.77
C TRP A 535 15.77 -4.40 -31.04
N VAL A 536 16.98 -4.35 -31.59
CA VAL A 536 17.36 -5.13 -32.78
C VAL A 536 17.23 -6.64 -32.49
N TYR A 537 17.66 -7.08 -31.32
CA TYR A 537 17.48 -8.45 -30.85
C TYR A 537 16.00 -8.85 -30.79
N ALA A 538 15.17 -8.02 -30.17
CA ALA A 538 13.73 -8.27 -30.05
C ALA A 538 13.06 -8.34 -31.42
N TYR A 539 13.39 -7.40 -32.32
CA TYR A 539 12.89 -7.40 -33.69
C TYR A 539 13.28 -8.66 -34.43
N SER A 540 14.57 -9.02 -34.40
CA SER A 540 15.09 -10.22 -35.12
C SER A 540 14.46 -11.52 -34.62
N THR A 541 14.25 -11.65 -33.32
CA THR A 541 13.61 -12.83 -32.71
C THR A 541 12.11 -12.89 -33.02
N GLN A 542 11.42 -11.76 -33.09
CA GLN A 542 9.99 -11.69 -33.35
C GLN A 542 9.67 -11.97 -34.82
N VAL A 543 10.45 -11.45 -35.75
CA VAL A 543 10.32 -11.75 -37.19
C VAL A 543 10.60 -13.23 -37.47
N ARG A 544 11.63 -13.82 -36.84
CA ARG A 544 11.94 -15.25 -36.97
C ARG A 544 10.89 -16.15 -36.35
N SER A 545 10.26 -15.74 -35.24
CA SER A 545 9.28 -16.58 -34.54
C SER A 545 7.92 -16.65 -35.21
N GLN A 546 7.62 -15.78 -36.18
CA GLN A 546 6.44 -15.94 -37.03
C GLN A 546 6.50 -17.24 -37.87
N HIS A 547 7.68 -17.83 -38.06
CA HIS A 547 7.86 -19.01 -38.90
C HIS A 547 8.00 -20.34 -38.14
N GLN A 548 8.42 -20.43 -36.91
CA GLN A 548 8.49 -21.72 -36.18
C GLN A 548 9.06 -21.54 -34.73
N VAL A 549 8.23 -21.46 -33.72
CA VAL A 549 8.62 -21.97 -32.41
C VAL A 549 7.49 -22.81 -31.87
N SER A 550 7.60 -24.13 -32.08
CA SER A 550 6.70 -25.10 -31.48
C SER A 550 6.73 -24.94 -29.93
N ARG A 551 5.57 -25.02 -29.27
CA ARG A 551 5.44 -25.04 -27.81
C ARG A 551 6.42 -26.01 -27.11
N ALA A 552 6.76 -27.11 -27.80
CA ALA A 552 7.63 -28.18 -27.32
C ALA A 552 9.08 -27.72 -27.01
N SER A 553 9.66 -26.74 -27.72
CA SER A 553 11.03 -26.31 -27.47
C SER A 553 11.17 -25.38 -26.28
N ARG A 554 10.07 -24.69 -25.86
CA ARG A 554 10.07 -23.81 -24.71
C ARG A 554 10.00 -24.55 -23.37
N THR A 555 9.37 -25.72 -23.33
CA THR A 555 9.22 -26.54 -22.11
C THR A 555 10.46 -27.35 -21.76
N SER A 556 11.42 -27.53 -22.68
CA SER A 556 12.67 -28.24 -22.41
C SER A 556 13.77 -27.40 -21.76
N ASN A 557 13.64 -26.06 -21.73
CA ASN A 557 14.64 -25.18 -21.11
C ASN A 557 14.31 -24.91 -19.66
N HIS A 558 15.11 -25.46 -18.72
CA HIS A 558 14.93 -25.30 -17.27
C HIS A 558 14.90 -23.83 -16.81
N TRP A 559 15.72 -22.98 -17.39
CA TRP A 559 15.73 -21.54 -17.06
C TRP A 559 14.43 -20.85 -17.48
N TYR A 560 13.89 -21.20 -18.66
CA TYR A 560 12.61 -20.66 -19.10
C TYR A 560 11.48 -21.09 -18.15
N VAL A 561 11.44 -22.37 -17.76
CA VAL A 561 10.45 -22.90 -16.82
C VAL A 561 10.56 -22.24 -15.45
N LEU A 562 11.79 -22.01 -14.95
CA LEU A 562 12.03 -21.31 -13.68
C LEU A 562 11.42 -19.89 -13.71
N PHE A 563 11.71 -19.10 -14.72
CA PHE A 563 11.22 -17.73 -14.82
C PHE A 563 9.74 -17.63 -15.22
N TRP A 564 9.24 -18.59 -15.98
CA TRP A 564 7.81 -18.73 -16.27
C TRP A 564 7.01 -18.94 -14.98
N ASN A 565 7.51 -19.78 -14.09
CA ASN A 565 6.95 -20.03 -12.76
C ASN A 565 7.42 -18.99 -11.72
N LYS A 566 7.93 -17.83 -12.16
CA LYS A 566 8.30 -16.68 -11.29
C LYS A 566 9.28 -17.06 -10.17
N GLY A 567 10.21 -17.99 -10.46
CA GLY A 567 11.18 -18.49 -9.47
C GLY A 567 10.57 -19.33 -8.35
N TYR A 568 9.35 -19.82 -8.52
CA TYR A 568 8.61 -20.63 -7.54
C TYR A 568 8.39 -19.92 -6.18
N PHE A 569 8.42 -18.59 -6.15
CA PHE A 569 8.20 -17.85 -4.91
C PHE A 569 6.80 -18.07 -4.34
N ASP A 570 5.78 -18.16 -5.20
CA ASP A 570 4.40 -18.41 -4.76
C ASP A 570 4.30 -19.77 -4.06
N GLU A 571 4.90 -20.82 -4.64
CA GLU A 571 4.92 -22.17 -4.13
C GLU A 571 5.72 -22.28 -2.82
N ILE A 572 6.85 -21.56 -2.73
CA ILE A 572 7.65 -21.49 -1.50
C ILE A 572 6.84 -20.84 -0.37
N TYR A 573 6.16 -19.73 -0.65
CA TYR A 573 5.31 -19.08 0.36
C TYR A 573 4.15 -19.99 0.79
N ASP A 574 3.51 -20.67 -0.16
CA ASP A 574 2.43 -21.61 0.16
C ASP A 574 2.91 -22.80 1.02
N ALA A 575 4.07 -23.37 0.70
CA ALA A 575 4.61 -24.52 1.40
C ALA A 575 5.13 -24.18 2.81
N TYR A 576 5.85 -23.05 2.95
CA TYR A 576 6.59 -22.74 4.19
C TYR A 576 5.91 -21.70 5.09
N LEU A 577 4.98 -20.90 4.58
CA LEU A 577 4.27 -19.88 5.36
C LEU A 577 2.77 -20.15 5.44
N VAL A 578 2.06 -20.23 4.31
CA VAL A 578 0.59 -20.29 4.30
C VAL A 578 0.10 -21.62 4.88
N THR A 579 0.62 -22.75 4.36
CA THR A 579 0.20 -24.09 4.81
C THR A 579 0.52 -24.35 6.30
N PRO A 580 1.73 -24.07 6.83
CA PRO A 580 2.00 -24.23 8.26
C PRO A 580 1.13 -23.31 9.13
N THR A 581 0.95 -22.04 8.72
CA THR A 581 0.13 -21.07 9.46
C THR A 581 -1.33 -21.51 9.54
N THR A 582 -1.90 -21.98 8.42
CA THR A 582 -3.28 -22.48 8.40
C THR A 582 -3.44 -23.77 9.23
N LYS A 583 -2.47 -24.67 9.18
CA LYS A 583 -2.45 -25.87 10.06
C LYS A 583 -2.38 -25.48 11.53
N PHE A 584 -1.53 -24.50 11.87
CA PHE A 584 -1.42 -23.98 13.23
C PHE A 584 -2.72 -23.28 13.68
N ALA A 585 -3.34 -22.46 12.83
CA ALA A 585 -4.62 -21.84 13.11
C ALA A 585 -5.74 -22.88 13.34
N HIS A 586 -5.78 -23.95 12.53
CA HIS A 586 -6.71 -25.06 12.75
C HIS A 586 -6.43 -25.82 14.05
N TRP A 587 -5.16 -25.97 14.43
CA TRP A 587 -4.80 -26.58 15.71
C TRP A 587 -5.25 -25.70 16.88
N LEU A 588 -4.99 -24.39 16.84
CA LEU A 588 -5.46 -23.41 17.83
C LEU A 588 -6.99 -23.45 17.97
N TRP A 589 -7.70 -23.41 16.85
CA TRP A 589 -9.16 -23.51 16.84
C TRP A 589 -9.67 -24.80 17.51
N ARG A 590 -9.12 -25.97 17.15
CA ARG A 590 -9.53 -27.23 17.71
C ARG A 590 -9.18 -27.41 19.20
N ILE A 591 -8.01 -26.94 19.61
CA ILE A 591 -7.51 -27.18 20.98
C ILE A 591 -7.93 -26.05 21.90
N ILE A 592 -7.68 -24.80 21.55
CA ILE A 592 -7.92 -23.68 22.44
C ILE A 592 -9.40 -23.26 22.38
N ASP A 593 -9.93 -23.04 21.19
CA ASP A 593 -11.31 -22.55 21.06
C ASP A 593 -12.32 -23.62 21.49
N ILE A 594 -12.37 -24.74 20.78
CA ILE A 594 -13.38 -25.79 21.06
C ILE A 594 -13.13 -26.54 22.39
N LYS A 595 -11.88 -26.96 22.68
CA LYS A 595 -11.62 -27.81 23.85
C LYS A 595 -11.41 -27.05 25.15
N VAL A 596 -10.92 -25.79 25.09
CA VAL A 596 -10.66 -25.00 26.31
C VAL A 596 -11.77 -23.99 26.48
N ILE A 597 -11.96 -23.06 25.54
CA ILE A 597 -12.87 -21.93 25.70
C ILE A 597 -14.33 -22.41 25.73
N ASP A 598 -14.77 -23.15 24.71
CA ASP A 598 -16.15 -23.65 24.65
C ASP A 598 -16.47 -24.57 25.81
N ARG A 599 -15.55 -25.48 26.20
CA ARG A 599 -15.78 -26.34 27.36
C ARG A 599 -15.86 -25.56 28.66
N PHE A 600 -15.05 -24.49 28.81
CA PHE A 600 -15.10 -23.62 30.00
C PHE A 600 -16.43 -22.87 30.07
N ILE A 601 -16.91 -22.35 28.94
CA ILE A 601 -18.23 -21.68 28.85
C ILE A 601 -19.35 -22.67 29.19
N HIS A 602 -19.31 -23.88 28.61
CA HIS A 602 -20.25 -24.94 28.94
C HIS A 602 -20.21 -25.37 30.39
N PHE A 603 -19.01 -25.45 30.98
CA PHE A 603 -18.84 -25.73 32.40
C PHE A 603 -19.51 -24.66 33.26
N ILE A 604 -19.26 -23.38 32.98
CA ILE A 604 -19.91 -22.27 33.72
C ILE A 604 -21.42 -22.34 33.58
N ALA A 605 -21.94 -22.55 32.35
CA ALA A 605 -23.38 -22.66 32.12
C ALA A 605 -23.98 -23.83 32.88
N THR A 606 -23.37 -25.01 32.80
CA THR A 606 -23.82 -26.23 33.51
C THR A 606 -23.74 -26.06 35.02
N PHE A 607 -22.64 -25.47 35.51
CA PHE A 607 -22.50 -25.17 36.93
C PHE A 607 -23.59 -24.20 37.40
N SER A 608 -23.86 -23.13 36.66
CA SER A 608 -24.90 -22.15 37.00
C SER A 608 -26.29 -22.79 37.06
N VAL A 609 -26.62 -23.63 36.08
CA VAL A 609 -27.91 -24.36 36.06
C VAL A 609 -28.02 -25.35 37.24
N ASN A 610 -26.97 -26.10 37.50
CA ASN A 610 -26.90 -27.03 38.61
C ASN A 610 -26.97 -26.33 39.97
N PHE A 611 -26.28 -25.19 40.10
CA PHE A 611 -26.28 -24.39 41.32
C PHE A 611 -27.68 -23.74 41.55
N ALA A 612 -28.30 -23.20 40.49
CA ALA A 612 -29.67 -22.70 40.57
C ALA A 612 -30.67 -23.79 40.95
N GLY A 613 -30.52 -25.00 40.37
CA GLY A 613 -31.32 -26.16 40.75
C GLY A 613 -31.09 -26.62 42.20
N TRP A 614 -29.86 -26.54 42.71
CA TRP A 614 -29.54 -26.80 44.09
C TRP A 614 -30.17 -25.75 45.04
N LEU A 615 -30.02 -24.46 44.71
CA LEU A 615 -30.67 -23.37 45.45
C LEU A 615 -32.18 -23.54 45.52
N TRP A 616 -32.81 -23.81 44.38
CA TRP A 616 -34.24 -24.03 44.31
C TRP A 616 -34.73 -25.21 45.19
N ARG A 617 -34.05 -26.40 45.08
CA ARG A 617 -34.43 -27.58 45.84
C ARG A 617 -34.18 -27.49 47.34
N ILE A 618 -33.02 -26.92 47.74
CA ILE A 618 -32.61 -26.91 49.16
C ILE A 618 -33.09 -25.66 49.87
N VAL A 619 -32.86 -24.49 49.27
CA VAL A 619 -33.17 -23.21 49.93
C VAL A 619 -34.67 -22.92 49.78
N ASP A 620 -35.19 -22.98 48.56
CA ASP A 620 -36.57 -22.60 48.34
C ASP A 620 -37.57 -23.68 48.84
N ILE A 621 -37.54 -24.89 48.30
CA ILE A 621 -38.49 -25.93 48.65
C ILE A 621 -38.27 -26.47 50.08
N ARG A 622 -37.02 -26.88 50.43
CA ARG A 622 -36.81 -27.57 51.72
C ARG A 622 -36.74 -26.63 52.89
N TRP A 623 -36.21 -25.43 52.72
CA TRP A 623 -36.00 -24.52 53.85
C TRP A 623 -37.07 -23.43 53.91
N LEU A 624 -37.30 -22.68 52.84
CA LEU A 624 -38.22 -21.54 52.84
C LEU A 624 -39.69 -21.99 52.86
N GLU A 625 -40.12 -22.86 51.95
CA GLU A 625 -41.49 -23.38 51.93
C GLU A 625 -41.84 -24.17 53.22
N ARG A 626 -40.90 -24.98 53.73
CA ARG A 626 -41.13 -25.66 54.99
C ARG A 626 -41.27 -24.70 56.17
N LYS A 627 -40.48 -23.63 56.23
CA LYS A 627 -40.56 -22.61 57.26
C LYS A 627 -41.85 -21.80 57.17
N VAL A 628 -42.22 -21.39 55.96
CA VAL A 628 -43.49 -20.69 55.68
C VAL A 628 -44.65 -21.61 56.05
N GLY A 629 -44.59 -22.89 55.68
CA GLY A 629 -45.63 -23.88 56.07
C GLY A 629 -45.72 -24.04 57.60
N GLN A 630 -44.58 -24.15 58.32
CA GLN A 630 -44.58 -24.20 59.81
C GLN A 630 -45.20 -22.95 60.46
N VAL A 631 -44.87 -21.79 59.94
CA VAL A 631 -45.45 -20.54 60.42
C VAL A 631 -46.93 -20.48 60.16
N ALA A 632 -47.38 -20.87 58.96
CA ALA A 632 -48.81 -20.93 58.61
C ALA A 632 -49.57 -21.92 59.51
N GLU A 633 -48.96 -23.09 59.79
CA GLU A 633 -49.55 -24.08 60.71
C GLU A 633 -49.61 -23.54 62.15
N GLN A 634 -48.57 -22.84 62.62
CA GLN A 634 -48.58 -22.20 63.92
C GLN A 634 -49.62 -21.10 64.02
N VAL A 635 -49.77 -20.27 63.00
CA VAL A 635 -50.83 -19.26 62.93
C VAL A 635 -52.23 -19.87 62.92
N ASN A 636 -52.38 -20.98 62.15
CA ASN A 636 -53.68 -21.70 62.10
C ASN A 636 -53.99 -22.33 63.50
N THR A 637 -52.99 -22.93 64.13
CA THR A 637 -53.16 -23.51 65.48
C THR A 637 -53.49 -22.42 66.52
N ALA A 638 -52.80 -21.28 66.43
CA ALA A 638 -53.10 -20.12 67.30
C ALA A 638 -54.53 -19.57 67.01
N GLY A 639 -54.95 -19.57 65.74
CA GLY A 639 -56.29 -19.18 65.35
C GLY A 639 -57.38 -20.14 65.89
N GLN A 640 -57.13 -21.45 65.87
CA GLN A 640 -58.02 -22.44 66.48
C GLN A 640 -58.11 -22.29 67.98
N LEU A 641 -56.97 -22.03 68.68
CA LEU A 641 -57.00 -21.76 70.10
C LEU A 641 -57.77 -20.47 70.47
N LEU A 642 -57.63 -19.44 69.63
CA LEU A 642 -58.42 -18.21 69.79
C LEU A 642 -59.91 -18.47 69.56
N GLN A 643 -60.29 -19.27 68.58
CA GLN A 643 -61.63 -19.65 68.31
C GLN A 643 -62.27 -20.51 69.41
N GLU A 644 -61.49 -21.38 70.07
CA GLU A 644 -61.91 -22.10 71.28
C GLU A 644 -62.18 -21.16 72.48
N ILE A 645 -61.32 -20.10 72.56
CA ILE A 645 -61.49 -19.07 73.60
C ILE A 645 -62.71 -18.21 73.33
N GLU A 646 -63.07 -17.93 72.07
CA GLU A 646 -64.21 -17.13 71.63
C GLU A 646 -65.52 -17.88 71.77
N SER A 647 -65.53 -19.21 71.73
CA SER A 647 -66.76 -20.02 71.90
C SER A 647 -67.27 -20.14 73.33
N ARG A 648 -66.51 -19.60 74.30
CA ARG A 648 -66.94 -19.56 75.73
C ARG A 648 -67.72 -18.29 76.03
N THR A 649 -68.55 -18.31 77.02
CA THR A 649 -69.48 -17.28 77.55
C THR A 649 -69.06 -15.81 77.32
N ILE A 650 -70.11 -14.91 77.13
CA ILE A 650 -69.89 -13.42 76.87
C ILE A 650 -68.85 -12.76 77.76
N GLN A 651 -68.75 -13.23 79.00
CA GLN A 651 -67.79 -12.70 80.00
C GLN A 651 -66.33 -13.02 79.59
N HIS A 652 -66.10 -14.16 78.95
CA HIS A 652 -64.76 -14.53 78.47
C HIS A 652 -64.36 -13.75 77.22
N GLN A 653 -65.33 -13.45 76.35
CA GLN A 653 -65.15 -12.63 75.20
C GLN A 653 -64.77 -11.19 75.59
N LEU A 654 -65.42 -10.65 76.57
CA LEU A 654 -65.11 -9.36 77.09
C LEU A 654 -63.64 -9.27 77.74
N LEU A 655 -63.26 -10.35 78.39
CA LEU A 655 -61.92 -10.47 78.96
C LEU A 655 -60.83 -10.58 77.93
N VAL A 656 -61.04 -11.31 76.85
CA VAL A 656 -60.13 -11.42 75.71
C VAL A 656 -60.04 -10.10 74.96
N MET A 657 -61.16 -9.41 74.77
CA MET A 657 -61.19 -8.10 74.14
C MET A 657 -60.45 -7.03 75.03
N LEU A 658 -60.55 -7.07 76.33
CA LEU A 658 -59.82 -6.22 77.23
C LEU A 658 -58.32 -6.51 77.22
N PHE A 659 -57.95 -7.82 77.15
CA PHE A 659 -56.54 -8.23 77.04
C PHE A 659 -55.90 -7.74 75.69
N TRP A 660 -56.62 -7.90 74.56
CA TRP A 660 -56.13 -7.37 73.30
C TRP A 660 -56.03 -5.84 73.27
N LEU A 661 -56.96 -5.14 73.88
CA LEU A 661 -56.90 -3.68 74.01
C LEU A 661 -55.67 -3.23 74.82
N VAL A 662 -55.37 -3.89 75.95
CA VAL A 662 -54.18 -3.62 76.76
C VAL A 662 -52.90 -4.00 76.08
N ALA A 663 -52.88 -5.15 75.34
CA ALA A 663 -51.71 -5.61 74.54
C ALA A 663 -51.42 -4.64 73.40
N MET A 664 -52.43 -4.21 72.66
CA MET A 664 -52.27 -3.23 71.58
C MET A 664 -51.84 -1.84 72.08
N THR A 665 -52.39 -1.36 73.17
CA THR A 665 -51.94 -0.09 73.78
C THR A 665 -50.51 -0.19 74.29
N GLY A 666 -50.14 -1.32 74.90
CA GLY A 666 -48.73 -1.60 75.28
C GLY A 666 -47.78 -1.65 74.14
N LEU A 667 -48.18 -2.33 73.07
CA LEU A 667 -47.38 -2.41 71.84
C LEU A 667 -47.20 -1.04 71.14
N PHE A 668 -48.29 -0.25 71.13
CA PHE A 668 -48.25 1.12 70.61
C PHE A 668 -47.34 2.03 71.44
N TYR A 669 -47.29 1.83 72.78
CA TYR A 669 -46.40 2.57 73.68
C TYR A 669 -44.90 2.18 73.58
N ILE A 670 -44.64 0.95 73.11
CA ILE A 670 -43.27 0.44 72.84
C ILE A 670 -42.77 0.86 71.42
N LEU A 671 -43.67 1.10 70.50
CA LEU A 671 -43.36 1.48 69.09
C LEU A 671 -43.30 3.01 68.85
N ILE A 672 -43.79 3.81 69.80
CA ILE A 672 -43.60 5.29 69.89
C ILE A 672 -42.48 5.59 70.87
#